data_02bb6c06167ec1787dbf7bdc966688ef
#
_entry.id   02bb6c06167ec1787dbf7bdc966688ef
#
_cell.length_a   1.000
_cell.length_b   1.000
_cell.length_c   1.000
_cell.angle_alpha   90.00
_cell.angle_beta   90.00
_cell.angle_gamma   90.00
#
_symmetry.space_group_name_H-M   'P 1'
#
loop_
_entity.id
_entity.type
_entity.pdbx_description
1 polymer ?
#
loop_
_entity_poly.entity_id
_entity_poly.type
_entity_poly.pdbx_seq_one_letter_code
_entity_poly.pdbx_strand_id
1 'polypeptide(L)'
;MKRLTLTTLLTICFIFCFADQRKINFCRDWQLHYPASAHKYAGTTKMVTLPRAWNEDFAYKVGIAQLPDDTCRYVKTFTAPMQWKGKKVFIEFEGVRQCAEVWLNGHRLGMHENGVMAFGFDLTPYIIPGKENRIDVLTDNDWAYKEKATGSSYQWNNKNFNMNMGGIVKNVWLHVKDEVYQTLPLFSNLGTTGVYVYGTDYDVKGKRMTCNVESQVVNASAKARRIALMVSVMDIDGKRVAEFHGKEMMVGAGDTVSLRACKAMRNVHFWSWGYGYLYKVVTRLAIDGKAQSDDEVVTTTGFRKTKFGEGKIWLNDRVMMMHGYAQRTSNEWPAVGIDIPAWLSDYSNDLMVKSGGNLVRWMHVTPSKQDVESCDRVGLIQAMPAGDAEKDVVGRHWTQRTELMRDAIIYNRNNPSILFYEGGNESISREHMKELIAIRDQYDPHGGRAIGSREMLDIDEAEYGGEMLYINKSGKHPMWAMEYCRDEGYRMYWDDWSYPYHRHGAGPFYRNAPAEAYNQNADMLALEQVRRWNDYFIVRPGMGKRVSSGGVKIIFSDTNTHGRSEFNYRVSGVVDAMRIPKDAFYTHQVMWNSWCDIQHKASHILGHWNYQGGVAKDIHVISTSPVVELFVNGKSVGKSDKAEASFIHTFKDVKFIPGEIKAVSYAADGVTKESEASHKTAGEPHHLKLTLIDNPDGGMKADGADLAIVQVEVMDKDGMRCPLDNRLIHWSLEGQGEWRGGIAKSPDLDNYILSETLPVEAGISRVIVRSTTVPGLIRLTAKAQGLDDAILEWTSTDKPCTTQKRFLERGETPLTPSYTEKKRTITILSAEAGANQESAKCSWDDNELSEWKNDGKLSTAWISYTLGESVAVDEISIKLTGWRKRSYPIEVYAVTDDGKAQMVWKGNTEKSLGYVSLCLKNPVKARKYIIKQVGTATEKDAFGQVTELAGGPATELDLYKTPGSEKVKGELRIVEIDFLKWK
;
A
#
# COMPACT_ATOMS: atom_id res chain seq x y z
N MET A 1 34.93 47.40 0.66
CA MET A 1 35.12 46.86 2.02
C MET A 1 33.86 46.36 2.73
N LYS A 2 32.64 46.91 2.45
CA LYS A 2 31.42 46.40 3.18
C LYS A 2 30.83 45.06 2.67
N ARG A 3 31.17 44.62 1.46
CA ARG A 3 30.68 43.32 0.92
C ARG A 3 31.48 42.10 1.37
N LEU A 4 32.73 42.29 1.73
CA LEU A 4 33.59 41.15 2.20
C LEU A 4 33.29 40.70 3.63
N THR A 5 32.82 41.66 4.47
CA THR A 5 32.49 41.39 5.89
C THR A 5 31.16 40.61 6.03
N LEU A 6 30.22 40.74 5.11
CA LEU A 6 28.90 40.05 5.17
C LEU A 6 29.02 38.58 4.78
N THR A 7 29.88 38.27 3.79
CA THR A 7 30.12 36.88 3.35
C THR A 7 30.84 36.07 4.40
N THR A 8 31.78 36.68 5.12
CA THR A 8 32.52 35.99 6.18
C THR A 8 31.64 35.75 7.41
N LEU A 9 30.67 36.63 7.73
CA LEU A 9 29.72 36.44 8.82
C LEU A 9 28.69 35.31 8.50
N LEU A 10 28.22 35.19 7.26
CA LEU A 10 27.35 34.10 6.84
C LEU A 10 28.04 32.73 6.89
N THR A 11 29.32 32.68 6.51
CA THR A 11 30.10 31.41 6.58
C THR A 11 30.36 30.98 8.01
N ILE A 12 30.54 31.93 8.92
CA ILE A 12 30.73 31.64 10.35
C ILE A 12 29.44 31.18 11.04
N CYS A 13 28.27 31.73 10.65
CA CYS A 13 26.98 31.23 11.16
C CYS A 13 26.66 29.78 10.71
N PHE A 14 27.04 29.38 9.49
CA PHE A 14 26.86 28.02 9.05
C PHE A 14 27.77 27.00 9.79
N ILE A 15 28.96 27.39 10.20
CA ILE A 15 29.90 26.51 10.95
C ILE A 15 29.38 26.23 12.38
N PHE A 16 28.65 27.16 13.00
CA PHE A 16 28.08 26.97 14.33
C PHE A 16 26.90 26.04 14.42
N CYS A 17 26.16 25.82 13.30
CA CYS A 17 24.97 24.97 13.30
C CYS A 17 25.27 23.46 13.33
N PHE A 18 26.49 23.02 12.96
CA PHE A 18 26.89 21.61 12.93
C PHE A 18 27.57 21.14 14.24
N ALA A 19 27.93 22.02 15.15
CA ALA A 19 28.76 21.67 16.28
C ALA A 19 28.08 20.78 17.33
N ASP A 20 26.76 20.88 17.49
CA ASP A 20 25.99 20.20 18.54
C ASP A 20 25.06 19.08 18.04
N GLN A 21 24.91 18.89 16.74
CA GLN A 21 24.04 17.84 16.20
C GLN A 21 24.78 16.51 16.03
N ARG A 22 24.22 15.43 16.59
CA ARG A 22 24.77 14.06 16.50
C ARG A 22 24.27 13.26 15.28
N LYS A 23 23.08 13.56 14.78
CA LYS A 23 22.55 13.11 13.49
C LYS A 23 22.33 14.33 12.62
N ILE A 24 23.06 14.41 11.51
CA ILE A 24 23.14 15.58 10.65
C ILE A 24 22.53 15.25 9.29
N ASN A 25 21.57 16.05 8.84
CA ASN A 25 21.08 15.94 7.45
C ASN A 25 22.20 16.37 6.51
N PHE A 26 22.57 15.49 5.59
CA PHE A 26 23.69 15.67 4.68
C PHE A 26 23.25 15.83 3.22
N CYS A 27 21.97 16.15 2.98
CA CYS A 27 21.35 16.16 1.65
C CYS A 27 21.67 17.39 0.79
N ARG A 28 21.98 18.56 1.38
CA ARG A 28 22.24 19.81 0.61
C ARG A 28 23.59 19.80 -0.09
N ASP A 29 23.75 20.64 -1.13
CA ASP A 29 25.02 21.02 -1.77
C ASP A 29 25.83 19.83 -2.32
N TRP A 30 25.17 18.93 -3.03
CA TRP A 30 25.84 17.90 -3.81
C TRP A 30 26.05 18.35 -5.25
N GLN A 31 27.22 18.09 -5.82
CA GLN A 31 27.48 18.22 -7.25
C GLN A 31 27.06 16.92 -7.94
N LEU A 32 26.05 16.97 -8.77
CA LEU A 32 25.63 15.88 -9.64
C LEU A 32 26.25 16.06 -11.02
N HIS A 33 27.14 15.13 -11.39
CA HIS A 33 27.71 15.03 -12.72
C HIS A 33 26.81 14.12 -13.55
N TYR A 34 26.08 14.71 -14.47
CA TYR A 34 25.12 14.00 -15.30
C TYR A 34 25.82 13.13 -16.35
N PRO A 35 25.38 11.87 -16.56
CA PRO A 35 25.94 10.98 -17.57
C PRO A 35 25.58 11.41 -18.99
N ALA A 36 26.19 10.77 -19.99
CA ALA A 36 25.93 11.05 -21.40
C ALA A 36 24.48 10.75 -21.80
N SER A 37 23.83 9.79 -21.16
CA SER A 37 22.43 9.41 -21.37
C SER A 37 21.42 10.39 -20.77
N ALA A 38 21.83 11.43 -20.07
CA ALA A 38 20.95 12.41 -19.43
C ALA A 38 20.34 13.46 -20.39
N HIS A 39 20.37 13.20 -21.69
CA HIS A 39 19.81 14.05 -22.78
C HIS A 39 20.23 15.52 -22.65
N LYS A 40 19.30 16.42 -22.32
CA LYS A 40 19.57 17.89 -22.22
C LYS A 40 20.61 18.26 -21.16
N TYR A 41 20.88 17.37 -20.21
CA TYR A 41 21.89 17.59 -19.15
C TYR A 41 23.19 16.83 -19.39
N ALA A 42 23.31 16.06 -20.48
CA ALA A 42 24.46 15.24 -20.79
C ALA A 42 25.79 15.96 -20.57
N GLY A 43 26.67 15.37 -19.74
CA GLY A 43 28.01 15.91 -19.45
C GLY A 43 28.03 17.21 -18.64
N THR A 44 26.89 17.69 -18.13
CA THR A 44 26.83 18.88 -17.27
C THR A 44 27.00 18.52 -15.80
N THR A 45 27.35 19.52 -14.99
CA THR A 45 27.38 19.39 -13.54
C THR A 45 26.43 20.41 -12.93
N LYS A 46 25.58 19.96 -11.98
CA LYS A 46 24.66 20.83 -11.24
C LYS A 46 24.80 20.64 -9.75
N MET A 47 24.60 21.73 -9.01
CA MET A 47 24.37 21.66 -7.56
C MET A 47 22.95 21.20 -7.31
N VAL A 48 22.78 20.17 -6.49
CA VAL A 48 21.49 19.58 -6.17
C VAL A 48 21.35 19.32 -4.67
N THR A 49 20.10 19.27 -4.22
CA THR A 49 19.75 18.72 -2.90
C THR A 49 19.18 17.31 -3.10
N LEU A 50 19.60 16.37 -2.25
CA LEU A 50 19.10 15.00 -2.25
C LEU A 50 17.75 14.92 -1.49
N PRO A 51 16.88 13.97 -1.82
CA PRO A 51 17.01 12.99 -2.91
C PRO A 51 16.99 13.62 -4.30
N ARG A 52 17.76 13.07 -5.23
CA ARG A 52 17.78 13.53 -6.61
C ARG A 52 18.28 12.42 -7.54
N ALA A 53 17.37 11.87 -8.35
CA ALA A 53 17.74 10.98 -9.44
C ALA A 53 18.23 11.79 -10.64
N TRP A 54 19.24 11.28 -11.34
CA TRP A 54 19.72 11.95 -12.54
C TRP A 54 18.73 11.81 -13.73
N ASN A 55 17.85 10.81 -13.70
CA ASN A 55 16.90 10.50 -14.77
C ASN A 55 15.43 10.80 -14.39
N GLU A 56 15.16 11.62 -13.39
CA GLU A 56 13.81 11.94 -12.91
C GLU A 56 12.86 12.53 -13.97
N ASP A 57 13.40 13.29 -14.94
CA ASP A 57 12.63 13.89 -16.03
C ASP A 57 11.93 12.85 -16.94
N PHE A 58 12.33 11.58 -16.83
CA PHE A 58 11.76 10.49 -17.63
C PHE A 58 10.60 9.76 -16.93
N ALA A 59 10.36 10.04 -15.67
CA ALA A 59 9.27 9.42 -14.93
C ALA A 59 7.91 9.73 -15.60
N TYR A 60 7.17 8.70 -15.99
CA TYR A 60 5.94 8.75 -16.79
C TYR A 60 6.11 9.31 -18.23
N LYS A 61 7.24 9.89 -18.56
CA LYS A 61 7.51 10.36 -19.91
C LYS A 61 7.78 9.21 -20.87
N VAL A 62 8.41 8.17 -20.35
CA VAL A 62 8.66 6.92 -21.08
C VAL A 62 8.09 5.73 -20.28
N GLY A 63 7.91 4.59 -20.94
CA GLY A 63 7.60 3.35 -20.24
C GLY A 63 8.76 2.95 -19.32
N ILE A 64 8.47 2.26 -18.23
CA ILE A 64 9.45 1.90 -17.21
C ILE A 64 10.68 1.17 -17.79
N ALA A 65 10.45 0.29 -18.78
CA ALA A 65 11.53 -0.46 -19.45
C ALA A 65 12.45 0.41 -20.32
N GLN A 66 12.04 1.65 -20.57
CA GLN A 66 12.76 2.62 -21.40
C GLN A 66 13.40 3.73 -20.55
N LEU A 67 13.31 3.65 -19.22
CA LEU A 67 14.02 4.58 -18.35
C LEU A 67 15.53 4.46 -18.63
N PRO A 68 16.22 5.59 -18.88
CA PRO A 68 17.64 5.53 -19.18
C PRO A 68 18.44 5.05 -17.97
N ASP A 69 19.43 4.24 -18.26
CA ASP A 69 20.39 3.67 -17.34
C ASP A 69 21.82 4.11 -17.69
N ASP A 70 22.62 4.38 -16.68
CA ASP A 70 24.01 4.81 -16.84
C ASP A 70 24.71 4.87 -15.47
N THR A 71 26.00 5.17 -15.49
CA THR A 71 26.76 5.53 -14.30
C THR A 71 26.78 7.04 -14.13
N CYS A 72 26.55 7.52 -12.92
CA CYS A 72 26.70 8.94 -12.61
C CYS A 72 27.47 9.16 -11.31
N ARG A 73 27.96 10.38 -11.10
CA ARG A 73 28.77 10.70 -9.93
C ARG A 73 28.16 11.84 -9.14
N TYR A 74 28.11 11.65 -7.84
CA TYR A 74 27.78 12.67 -6.87
C TYR A 74 29.02 13.04 -6.07
N VAL A 75 29.30 14.32 -5.91
CA VAL A 75 30.47 14.83 -5.18
C VAL A 75 30.00 15.87 -4.16
N LYS A 76 30.55 15.80 -2.96
CA LYS A 76 30.31 16.85 -1.96
C LYS A 76 31.60 17.16 -1.22
N THR A 77 31.93 18.45 -1.13
CA THR A 77 32.96 18.98 -0.24
C THR A 77 32.31 19.59 1.00
N PHE A 78 32.91 19.37 2.16
CA PHE A 78 32.41 19.89 3.42
C PHE A 78 33.54 20.05 4.44
N THR A 79 33.42 21.00 5.36
CA THR A 79 34.36 21.15 6.46
C THR A 79 33.88 20.35 7.66
N ALA A 80 34.65 19.33 8.06
CA ALA A 80 34.35 18.60 9.29
C ALA A 80 34.71 19.47 10.51
N PRO A 81 33.79 19.68 11.47
CA PRO A 81 34.09 20.47 12.69
C PRO A 81 35.27 19.90 13.47
N MET A 82 36.08 20.78 14.06
CA MET A 82 37.24 20.36 14.90
C MET A 82 36.81 19.52 16.11
N GLN A 83 35.58 19.72 16.59
CA GLN A 83 34.99 18.97 17.72
C GLN A 83 34.79 17.47 17.41
N TRP A 84 34.87 17.07 16.14
CA TRP A 84 34.79 15.65 15.72
C TRP A 84 36.13 14.92 15.93
N LYS A 85 37.20 15.61 16.31
CA LYS A 85 38.49 14.98 16.66
C LYS A 85 38.30 13.99 17.79
N GLY A 86 38.65 12.72 17.59
CA GLY A 86 38.49 11.63 18.55
C GLY A 86 37.06 11.05 18.62
N LYS A 87 36.13 11.53 17.81
CA LYS A 87 34.78 10.94 17.67
C LYS A 87 34.78 9.86 16.57
N LYS A 88 33.71 9.03 16.61
CA LYS A 88 33.37 8.12 15.53
C LYS A 88 32.40 8.83 14.59
N VAL A 89 32.64 8.76 13.31
CA VAL A 89 31.78 9.41 12.29
C VAL A 89 31.34 8.39 11.27
N PHE A 90 30.03 8.25 11.09
CA PHE A 90 29.43 7.33 10.13
C PHE A 90 28.59 8.10 9.12
N ILE A 91 28.53 7.60 7.90
CA ILE A 91 27.56 8.04 6.90
C ILE A 91 26.52 6.95 6.67
N GLU A 92 25.26 7.38 6.58
CA GLU A 92 24.12 6.53 6.23
C GLU A 92 23.51 7.02 4.91
N PHE A 93 23.29 6.11 3.98
CA PHE A 93 22.50 6.30 2.78
C PHE A 93 21.22 5.49 2.94
N GLU A 94 20.06 6.13 2.87
CA GLU A 94 18.76 5.42 2.96
C GLU A 94 18.42 4.64 1.67
N GLY A 95 19.06 4.96 0.55
CA GLY A 95 18.94 4.21 -0.71
C GLY A 95 19.68 4.88 -1.86
N VAL A 96 20.43 4.06 -2.59
CA VAL A 96 21.14 4.44 -3.82
C VAL A 96 20.93 3.35 -4.86
N ARG A 97 20.46 3.72 -6.04
CA ARG A 97 20.12 2.73 -7.04
C ARG A 97 21.13 2.72 -8.19
N GLN A 98 21.52 1.54 -8.74
CA GLN A 98 21.38 0.16 -8.22
C GLN A 98 22.56 -0.17 -7.31
N CYS A 99 23.71 0.43 -7.55
CA CYS A 99 24.96 0.28 -6.85
C CYS A 99 25.49 1.65 -6.42
N ALA A 100 26.19 1.68 -5.31
CA ALA A 100 26.94 2.83 -4.83
C ALA A 100 28.38 2.41 -4.49
N GLU A 101 29.37 3.04 -5.08
CA GLU A 101 30.76 2.95 -4.65
C GLU A 101 31.15 4.29 -4.03
N VAL A 102 31.74 4.27 -2.83
CA VAL A 102 31.92 5.48 -2.00
C VAL A 102 33.38 5.68 -1.61
N TRP A 103 33.86 6.92 -1.74
CA TRP A 103 35.22 7.35 -1.31
C TRP A 103 35.13 8.57 -0.41
N LEU A 104 36.08 8.67 0.52
CA LEU A 104 36.31 9.87 1.32
C LEU A 104 37.78 10.27 1.17
N ASN A 105 38.04 11.52 0.77
CA ASN A 105 39.38 12.08 0.59
C ASN A 105 40.30 11.20 -0.32
N GLY A 106 39.70 10.56 -1.31
CA GLY A 106 40.39 9.65 -2.22
C GLY A 106 40.56 8.22 -1.70
N HIS A 107 40.18 7.92 -0.48
CA HIS A 107 40.21 6.57 0.10
C HIS A 107 38.88 5.87 -0.17
N ARG A 108 38.90 4.70 -0.76
CA ARG A 108 37.74 3.87 -0.99
C ARG A 108 37.21 3.32 0.32
N LEU A 109 35.95 3.65 0.66
CA LEU A 109 35.27 3.15 1.86
C LEU A 109 34.66 1.77 1.59
N GLY A 110 34.05 1.58 0.41
CA GLY A 110 33.39 0.34 0.04
C GLY A 110 32.34 0.52 -1.04
N MET A 111 31.52 -0.51 -1.18
CA MET A 111 30.44 -0.58 -2.15
C MET A 111 29.20 -1.21 -1.52
N HIS A 112 28.02 -0.79 -2.01
CA HIS A 112 26.73 -1.39 -1.71
C HIS A 112 25.95 -1.59 -3.01
N GLU A 113 25.28 -2.74 -3.16
CA GLU A 113 24.83 -3.18 -4.48
C GLU A 113 23.33 -3.55 -4.58
N ASN A 114 22.52 -3.63 -3.53
CA ASN A 114 21.14 -4.12 -3.67
C ASN A 114 20.13 -3.08 -4.22
N GLY A 115 20.47 -1.80 -4.16
CA GLY A 115 19.70 -0.72 -4.80
C GLY A 115 18.41 -0.30 -4.09
N VAL A 116 18.01 -0.95 -3.00
CA VAL A 116 16.72 -0.69 -2.32
C VAL A 116 16.84 -0.50 -0.81
N MET A 117 17.89 -1.01 -0.17
CA MET A 117 18.05 -0.96 1.28
C MET A 117 19.06 0.11 1.71
N ALA A 118 18.90 0.59 2.96
CA ALA A 118 19.85 1.50 3.58
C ALA A 118 21.18 0.80 3.91
N PHE A 119 22.26 1.55 3.86
CA PHE A 119 23.62 1.10 4.18
C PHE A 119 24.46 2.23 4.76
N GLY A 120 25.59 1.90 5.35
CA GLY A 120 26.49 2.91 5.91
C GLY A 120 27.96 2.56 5.83
N PHE A 121 28.81 3.56 6.09
CA PHE A 121 30.27 3.40 6.18
C PHE A 121 30.83 4.17 7.37
N ASP A 122 31.92 3.64 7.95
CA ASP A 122 32.74 4.33 8.95
C ASP A 122 33.70 5.31 8.24
N LEU A 123 33.50 6.60 8.46
CA LEU A 123 34.31 7.69 7.93
C LEU A 123 35.53 7.98 8.84
N THR A 124 35.52 7.49 10.07
CA THR A 124 36.49 7.83 11.13
C THR A 124 37.96 7.71 10.70
N PRO A 125 38.34 6.65 9.91
CA PRO A 125 39.76 6.49 9.54
C PRO A 125 40.29 7.56 8.58
N TYR A 126 39.40 8.21 7.82
CA TYR A 126 39.81 9.08 6.72
C TYR A 126 39.27 10.50 6.79
N ILE A 127 38.39 10.80 7.74
CA ILE A 127 37.87 12.16 7.95
C ILE A 127 38.93 13.03 8.65
N ILE A 128 39.08 14.28 8.20
CA ILE A 128 40.06 15.23 8.71
C ILE A 128 39.33 16.37 9.42
N PRO A 129 39.16 16.31 10.75
CA PRO A 129 38.52 17.36 11.52
C PRO A 129 39.24 18.72 11.38
N GLY A 130 38.47 19.79 11.27
CA GLY A 130 38.96 21.16 11.08
C GLY A 130 39.38 21.48 9.65
N LYS A 131 39.26 20.56 8.72
CA LYS A 131 39.65 20.76 7.32
C LYS A 131 38.51 20.42 6.37
N GLU A 132 38.69 20.83 5.12
CA GLU A 132 37.83 20.39 4.03
C GLU A 132 38.03 18.89 3.77
N ASN A 133 36.90 18.21 3.59
CA ASN A 133 36.81 16.81 3.22
C ASN A 133 35.99 16.69 1.95
N ARG A 134 36.28 15.69 1.14
CA ARG A 134 35.58 15.41 -0.09
C ARG A 134 35.05 13.98 -0.08
N ILE A 135 33.75 13.82 -0.29
CA ILE A 135 33.10 12.55 -0.51
C ILE A 135 32.70 12.43 -2.00
N ASP A 136 33.00 11.29 -2.58
CA ASP A 136 32.63 10.90 -3.95
C ASP A 136 31.77 9.66 -3.88
N VAL A 137 30.66 9.65 -4.64
CA VAL A 137 29.75 8.50 -4.78
C VAL A 137 29.56 8.23 -6.27
N LEU A 138 30.05 7.10 -6.74
CA LEU A 138 29.77 6.60 -8.09
C LEU A 138 28.56 5.70 -8.00
N THR A 139 27.51 6.00 -8.76
CA THR A 139 26.30 5.20 -8.82
C THR A 139 26.13 4.58 -10.19
N ASP A 140 25.50 3.41 -10.24
CA ASP A 140 25.24 2.66 -11.47
C ASP A 140 23.83 2.10 -11.39
N ASN A 141 22.97 2.42 -12.37
CA ASN A 141 21.58 1.91 -12.43
C ASN A 141 21.32 1.07 -13.69
N ASP A 142 22.36 0.44 -14.23
CA ASP A 142 22.22 -0.47 -15.37
C ASP A 142 21.15 -1.55 -15.07
N TRP A 143 20.21 -1.70 -16.00
CA TRP A 143 19.20 -2.76 -15.93
C TRP A 143 19.80 -4.18 -15.92
N ALA A 144 20.96 -4.35 -16.54
CA ALA A 144 21.70 -5.60 -16.58
C ALA A 144 22.74 -5.73 -15.45
N TYR A 145 22.68 -4.85 -14.44
CA TYR A 145 23.62 -4.84 -13.32
C TYR A 145 23.74 -6.21 -12.66
N LYS A 146 24.97 -6.63 -12.43
CA LYS A 146 25.31 -7.87 -11.74
C LYS A 146 26.22 -7.59 -10.56
N GLU A 147 25.95 -8.29 -9.48
CA GLU A 147 26.76 -8.25 -8.27
C GLU A 147 28.24 -8.51 -8.60
N LYS A 148 29.12 -7.61 -8.19
CA LYS A 148 30.55 -7.68 -8.59
C LYS A 148 31.26 -8.94 -8.08
N ALA A 149 30.88 -9.41 -6.90
CA ALA A 149 31.52 -10.58 -6.28
C ALA A 149 31.13 -11.91 -6.92
N THR A 150 29.89 -12.07 -7.39
CA THR A 150 29.34 -13.35 -7.82
C THR A 150 28.91 -13.38 -9.29
N GLY A 151 28.74 -12.21 -9.92
CA GLY A 151 28.17 -12.10 -11.25
C GLY A 151 26.65 -12.37 -11.31
N SER A 152 25.97 -12.47 -10.17
CA SER A 152 24.52 -12.71 -10.10
C SER A 152 23.76 -11.40 -10.32
N SER A 153 22.67 -11.45 -11.08
CA SER A 153 21.72 -10.34 -11.20
C SER A 153 20.89 -10.21 -9.94
N TYR A 154 20.19 -9.05 -9.78
CA TYR A 154 19.18 -8.87 -8.76
C TYR A 154 17.80 -9.11 -9.35
N GLN A 155 16.99 -9.97 -8.71
CA GLN A 155 15.65 -10.32 -9.18
C GLN A 155 14.74 -9.09 -9.30
N TRP A 156 14.88 -8.15 -8.39
CA TRP A 156 14.07 -6.92 -8.36
C TRP A 156 14.58 -5.83 -9.31
N ASN A 157 15.70 -6.02 -9.98
CA ASN A 157 16.14 -5.16 -11.08
C ASN A 157 15.42 -5.57 -12.38
N ASN A 158 14.10 -5.61 -12.35
CA ASN A 158 13.23 -6.05 -13.42
C ASN A 158 12.53 -4.86 -14.09
N LYS A 159 12.58 -4.81 -15.42
CA LYS A 159 12.02 -3.74 -16.26
C LYS A 159 10.50 -3.57 -16.16
N ASN A 160 9.79 -4.46 -15.44
CA ASN A 160 8.35 -4.38 -15.30
C ASN A 160 7.88 -3.90 -13.91
N PHE A 161 8.69 -4.11 -12.85
CA PHE A 161 8.20 -4.02 -11.48
C PHE A 161 8.68 -2.82 -10.68
N ASN A 162 9.89 -2.33 -10.92
CA ASN A 162 10.47 -1.26 -10.12
C ASN A 162 10.96 -0.12 -11.00
N MET A 163 10.64 1.11 -10.62
CA MET A 163 11.12 2.29 -11.31
C MET A 163 12.63 2.44 -11.11
N ASN A 164 13.39 2.40 -12.21
CA ASN A 164 14.86 2.46 -12.19
C ASN A 164 15.37 3.90 -12.16
N MET A 165 15.07 4.61 -11.08
CA MET A 165 15.59 5.97 -10.86
C MET A 165 17.04 5.90 -10.39
N GLY A 166 17.97 6.41 -11.23
CA GLY A 166 19.42 6.28 -10.99
C GLY A 166 19.98 7.36 -10.08
N GLY A 167 20.85 6.98 -9.15
CA GLY A 167 21.58 7.89 -8.28
C GLY A 167 21.22 7.78 -6.80
N ILE A 168 21.47 8.86 -6.05
CA ILE A 168 21.14 8.96 -4.62
C ILE A 168 19.69 9.41 -4.50
N VAL A 169 18.80 8.44 -4.41
CA VAL A 169 17.33 8.61 -4.51
C VAL A 169 16.62 8.70 -3.16
N LYS A 170 17.38 8.68 -2.05
CA LYS A 170 16.88 8.84 -0.69
C LYS A 170 17.84 9.72 0.12
N ASN A 171 17.47 9.98 1.38
CA ASN A 171 18.25 10.89 2.24
C ASN A 171 19.64 10.32 2.57
N VAL A 172 20.54 11.24 2.91
CA VAL A 172 21.87 10.93 3.42
C VAL A 172 22.07 11.62 4.77
N TRP A 173 22.62 10.88 5.73
CA TRP A 173 22.84 11.34 7.09
C TRP A 173 24.29 11.13 7.53
N LEU A 174 24.81 12.06 8.32
CA LEU A 174 26.03 11.82 9.10
C LEU A 174 25.66 11.56 10.56
N HIS A 175 26.36 10.61 11.18
CA HIS A 175 26.24 10.30 12.61
C HIS A 175 27.57 10.49 13.27
N VAL A 176 27.59 11.30 14.33
CA VAL A 176 28.78 11.59 15.13
C VAL A 176 28.59 10.96 16.50
N LYS A 177 29.49 10.05 16.88
CA LYS A 177 29.41 9.24 18.10
C LYS A 177 30.68 9.41 18.97
N ASP A 178 30.54 9.10 20.24
CA ASP A 178 31.69 8.98 21.14
C ASP A 178 32.42 7.64 20.94
N GLU A 179 33.52 7.42 21.70
CA GLU A 179 34.23 6.13 21.65
C GLU A 179 33.41 4.96 22.21
N VAL A 180 32.47 5.24 23.11
CA VAL A 180 31.47 4.28 23.61
C VAL A 180 30.14 4.74 23.09
N TYR A 181 29.51 3.96 22.24
CA TYR A 181 28.33 4.42 21.50
C TYR A 181 27.32 3.31 21.22
N GLN A 182 26.06 3.72 21.05
CA GLN A 182 24.99 2.89 20.52
C GLN A 182 25.14 2.79 19.00
N THR A 183 25.10 1.57 18.43
CA THR A 183 25.28 1.33 17.00
C THR A 183 24.09 1.81 16.18
N LEU A 184 24.26 1.87 14.87
CA LEU A 184 23.20 2.16 13.91
C LEU A 184 22.52 0.86 13.46
N PRO A 185 21.22 0.88 13.08
CA PRO A 185 20.51 -0.31 12.58
C PRO A 185 20.87 -0.57 11.10
N LEU A 186 22.17 -0.59 10.75
CA LEU A 186 22.69 -0.74 9.40
C LEU A 186 23.53 -2.02 9.33
N PHE A 187 22.88 -3.13 8.97
CA PHE A 187 23.59 -4.39 8.88
C PHE A 187 24.49 -4.44 7.64
N SER A 188 24.00 -3.96 6.50
CA SER A 188 24.83 -3.82 5.29
C SER A 188 25.98 -2.85 5.53
N ASN A 189 27.21 -3.33 5.31
CA ASN A 189 28.50 -2.66 5.43
C ASN A 189 28.98 -2.36 6.86
N LEU A 190 28.11 -2.24 7.87
CA LEU A 190 28.49 -2.00 9.26
C LEU A 190 28.32 -3.23 10.15
N GLY A 191 27.46 -4.17 9.81
CA GLY A 191 27.20 -5.37 10.61
C GLY A 191 26.49 -5.11 11.93
N THR A 192 25.78 -3.96 12.08
CA THR A 192 25.21 -3.52 13.33
C THR A 192 23.67 -3.52 13.34
N THR A 193 23.10 -3.65 14.55
CA THR A 193 21.64 -3.86 14.71
C THR A 193 20.91 -2.71 15.41
N GLY A 194 21.63 -1.74 15.98
CA GLY A 194 21.04 -0.54 16.59
C GLY A 194 20.17 -0.80 17.82
N VAL A 195 19.16 0.04 17.98
CA VAL A 195 18.18 -0.03 19.08
C VAL A 195 16.96 -0.82 18.64
N TYR A 196 16.43 -1.65 19.55
CA TYR A 196 15.18 -2.39 19.38
C TYR A 196 14.23 -2.06 20.53
N VAL A 197 13.04 -1.56 20.22
CA VAL A 197 11.99 -1.20 21.17
C VAL A 197 10.76 -2.06 20.91
N TYR A 198 10.24 -2.72 21.94
CA TYR A 198 9.05 -3.56 21.81
C TYR A 198 8.23 -3.57 23.10
N GLY A 199 6.95 -3.94 22.99
CA GLY A 199 6.06 -4.10 24.12
C GLY A 199 5.82 -5.57 24.46
N THR A 200 5.60 -5.85 25.75
CA THR A 200 5.10 -7.15 26.26
C THR A 200 3.99 -6.90 27.27
N ASP A 201 3.36 -7.97 27.77
CA ASP A 201 2.37 -7.93 28.85
C ASP A 201 1.21 -6.96 28.57
N TYR A 202 0.73 -6.97 27.35
CA TYR A 202 -0.30 -6.05 26.88
C TYR A 202 -1.66 -6.26 27.57
N ASP A 203 -2.15 -5.22 28.24
CA ASP A 203 -3.53 -5.07 28.71
C ASP A 203 -4.13 -3.84 27.98
N VAL A 204 -4.73 -4.11 26.81
CA VAL A 204 -5.27 -3.04 25.96
C VAL A 204 -6.39 -2.28 26.66
N LYS A 205 -7.32 -2.99 27.31
CA LYS A 205 -8.44 -2.38 28.06
C LYS A 205 -7.97 -1.55 29.24
N GLY A 206 -6.96 -2.03 29.96
CA GLY A 206 -6.36 -1.32 31.10
C GLY A 206 -5.31 -0.29 30.72
N LYS A 207 -5.04 -0.12 29.41
CA LYS A 207 -4.03 0.81 28.88
C LYS A 207 -2.65 0.59 29.52
N ARG A 208 -2.20 -0.65 29.60
CA ARG A 208 -0.96 -1.05 30.25
C ARG A 208 -0.15 -1.99 29.36
N MET A 209 1.16 -1.92 29.50
CA MET A 209 2.12 -2.84 28.91
C MET A 209 3.48 -2.71 29.58
N THR A 210 4.41 -3.60 29.27
CA THR A 210 5.83 -3.47 29.59
C THR A 210 6.58 -2.97 28.36
N CYS A 211 7.22 -1.80 28.46
CA CYS A 211 8.15 -1.28 27.44
C CYS A 211 9.52 -1.92 27.64
N ASN A 212 10.03 -2.58 26.61
CA ASN A 212 11.35 -3.18 26.58
C ASN A 212 12.23 -2.45 25.56
N VAL A 213 13.49 -2.24 25.90
CA VAL A 213 14.48 -1.58 25.04
C VAL A 213 15.76 -2.38 25.08
N GLU A 214 16.25 -2.77 23.92
CA GLU A 214 17.57 -3.35 23.73
C GLU A 214 18.40 -2.42 22.85
N SER A 215 19.68 -2.24 23.19
CA SER A 215 20.59 -1.41 22.40
C SER A 215 21.93 -2.13 22.24
N GLN A 216 22.35 -2.28 21.00
CA GLN A 216 23.70 -2.75 20.71
C GLN A 216 24.70 -1.60 20.92
N VAL A 217 25.71 -1.84 21.74
CA VAL A 217 26.69 -0.86 22.18
C VAL A 217 28.10 -1.36 21.90
N VAL A 218 28.96 -0.47 21.41
CA VAL A 218 30.37 -0.71 21.16
C VAL A 218 31.19 0.12 22.15
N ASN A 219 32.16 -0.51 22.83
CA ASN A 219 33.21 0.17 23.57
C ASN A 219 34.50 0.23 22.74
N ALA A 220 34.63 1.22 21.88
CA ALA A 220 35.84 1.42 21.07
C ALA A 220 36.96 2.13 21.82
N SER A 221 36.81 2.39 23.13
CA SER A 221 37.88 2.96 23.95
C SER A 221 38.94 1.92 24.32
N ALA A 222 40.12 2.37 24.74
CA ALA A 222 41.23 1.49 25.08
C ALA A 222 41.06 0.80 26.45
N LYS A 223 39.95 0.99 27.18
CA LYS A 223 39.74 0.45 28.54
C LYS A 223 38.36 -0.17 28.68
N ALA A 224 38.25 -1.19 29.53
CA ALA A 224 36.97 -1.69 29.95
C ALA A 224 36.16 -0.60 30.65
N ARG A 225 34.83 -0.52 30.39
CA ARG A 225 33.91 0.46 30.94
C ARG A 225 32.72 -0.21 31.57
N ARG A 226 32.19 0.36 32.64
CA ARG A 226 30.87 -0.01 33.17
C ARG A 226 29.83 0.82 32.46
N ILE A 227 28.90 0.16 31.79
CA ILE A 227 27.94 0.80 30.91
C ILE A 227 26.52 0.36 31.30
N ALA A 228 25.61 1.30 31.44
CA ALA A 228 24.18 1.05 31.59
C ALA A 228 23.36 1.80 30.54
N LEU A 229 22.24 1.21 30.08
CA LEU A 229 21.30 1.85 29.20
C LEU A 229 20.33 2.72 30.00
N MET A 230 20.20 4.00 29.66
CA MET A 230 19.20 4.92 30.22
C MET A 230 18.13 5.16 29.17
N VAL A 231 16.85 5.12 29.57
CA VAL A 231 15.70 5.23 28.67
C VAL A 231 14.73 6.27 29.17
N SER A 232 14.32 7.19 28.29
CA SER A 232 13.21 8.12 28.51
C SER A 232 12.19 7.93 27.42
N VAL A 233 10.92 7.74 27.75
CA VAL A 233 9.81 7.62 26.79
C VAL A 233 9.03 8.93 26.80
N MET A 234 8.97 9.56 25.64
CA MET A 234 8.22 10.79 25.41
C MET A 234 6.95 10.47 24.63
N ASP A 235 5.83 11.06 25.02
CA ASP A 235 4.58 10.98 24.26
C ASP A 235 4.60 11.86 23.00
N ILE A 236 3.49 11.85 22.27
CA ILE A 236 3.34 12.60 21.01
C ILE A 236 3.45 14.13 21.23
N ASP A 237 3.19 14.62 22.45
CA ASP A 237 3.32 16.03 22.82
C ASP A 237 4.73 16.39 23.33
N GLY A 238 5.63 15.41 23.34
CA GLY A 238 6.99 15.57 23.85
C GLY A 238 7.07 15.56 25.38
N LYS A 239 6.02 15.15 26.09
CA LYS A 239 6.02 14.98 27.53
C LYS A 239 6.64 13.64 27.90
N ARG A 240 7.55 13.62 28.86
CA ARG A 240 8.13 12.40 29.41
C ARG A 240 7.11 11.60 30.21
N VAL A 241 6.74 10.40 29.72
CA VAL A 241 5.76 9.50 30.33
C VAL A 241 6.40 8.33 31.08
N ALA A 242 7.65 8.01 30.78
CA ALA A 242 8.42 7.04 31.55
C ALA A 242 9.91 7.36 31.53
N GLU A 243 10.63 6.95 32.59
CA GLU A 243 12.07 6.97 32.66
C GLU A 243 12.55 5.75 33.47
N PHE A 244 13.58 5.08 32.97
CA PHE A 244 14.12 3.87 33.57
C PHE A 244 15.53 3.59 33.03
N HIS A 245 16.22 2.64 33.65
CA HIS A 245 17.55 2.24 33.24
C HIS A 245 17.75 0.75 33.36
N GLY A 246 18.69 0.20 32.58
CA GLY A 246 19.12 -1.18 32.62
C GLY A 246 20.15 -1.45 33.75
N LYS A 247 20.51 -2.70 33.88
CA LYS A 247 21.63 -3.10 34.75
C LYS A 247 22.94 -2.64 34.14
N GLU A 248 23.85 -2.18 34.99
CA GLU A 248 25.22 -1.88 34.62
C GLU A 248 25.98 -3.15 34.22
N MET A 249 26.71 -3.09 33.13
CA MET A 249 27.53 -4.19 32.62
C MET A 249 28.97 -3.71 32.39
N MET A 250 29.96 -4.54 32.71
CA MET A 250 31.34 -4.32 32.33
C MET A 250 31.55 -4.74 30.88
N VAL A 251 32.00 -3.82 30.05
CA VAL A 251 32.23 -4.03 28.61
C VAL A 251 33.73 -3.79 28.34
N GLY A 252 34.40 -4.83 27.84
CA GLY A 252 35.82 -4.76 27.52
C GLY A 252 36.16 -3.76 26.41
N ALA A 253 37.44 -3.41 26.31
CA ALA A 253 37.95 -2.59 25.19
C ALA A 253 37.76 -3.34 23.85
N GLY A 254 37.11 -2.71 22.88
CA GLY A 254 36.82 -3.30 21.57
C GLY A 254 35.57 -4.21 21.52
N ASP A 255 34.92 -4.48 22.66
CA ASP A 255 33.75 -5.35 22.71
C ASP A 255 32.48 -4.69 22.24
N THR A 256 31.59 -5.52 21.66
CA THR A 256 30.22 -5.17 21.30
C THR A 256 29.26 -6.01 22.11
N VAL A 257 28.29 -5.35 22.76
CA VAL A 257 27.29 -6.01 23.63
C VAL A 257 25.90 -5.47 23.40
N SER A 258 24.87 -6.23 23.78
CA SER A 258 23.48 -5.74 23.85
C SER A 258 23.11 -5.42 25.29
N LEU A 259 22.78 -4.16 25.56
CA LEU A 259 22.25 -3.69 26.85
C LEU A 259 20.72 -3.69 26.82
N ARG A 260 20.09 -3.98 27.97
CA ARG A 260 18.63 -4.09 28.09
C ARG A 260 18.10 -3.24 29.22
N ALA A 261 16.92 -2.66 29.01
CA ALA A 261 16.15 -1.99 30.06
C ALA A 261 14.65 -2.23 29.82
N CYS A 262 13.87 -2.34 30.88
CA CYS A 262 12.42 -2.48 30.76
C CYS A 262 11.67 -1.80 31.90
N LYS A 263 10.40 -1.40 31.62
CA LYS A 263 9.49 -0.83 32.61
C LYS A 263 8.04 -1.05 32.25
N ALA A 264 7.23 -1.42 33.26
CA ALA A 264 5.78 -1.41 33.12
C ALA A 264 5.26 0.02 32.98
N MET A 265 4.48 0.27 31.93
CA MET A 265 3.86 1.56 31.62
C MET A 265 2.34 1.51 31.82
N ARG A 266 1.76 2.66 32.14
CA ARG A 266 0.32 2.87 32.30
C ARG A 266 -0.12 4.06 31.45
N ASN A 267 -1.45 4.13 31.16
CA ASN A 267 -2.05 5.15 30.31
C ASN A 267 -1.40 5.16 28.90
N VAL A 268 -1.09 3.97 28.40
CA VAL A 268 -0.50 3.81 27.07
C VAL A 268 -1.56 4.02 26.00
N HIS A 269 -1.22 4.79 24.98
CA HIS A 269 -1.98 4.91 23.75
C HIS A 269 -1.44 3.88 22.76
N PHE A 270 -2.32 2.99 22.28
CA PHE A 270 -1.94 1.94 21.34
C PHE A 270 -2.12 2.42 19.91
N TRP A 271 -1.08 2.26 19.11
CA TRP A 271 -1.13 2.52 17.69
C TRP A 271 -2.21 1.67 17.00
N SER A 272 -2.93 2.27 16.08
CA SER A 272 -4.03 1.60 15.38
C SER A 272 -4.27 2.18 13.99
N TRP A 273 -5.17 1.59 13.23
CA TRP A 273 -5.61 2.09 11.94
C TRP A 273 -6.23 3.50 12.03
N GLY A 274 -5.65 4.44 11.26
CA GLY A 274 -6.04 5.85 11.29
C GLY A 274 -5.80 6.53 12.64
N TYR A 275 -4.98 5.92 13.49
CA TYR A 275 -4.53 6.45 14.79
C TYR A 275 -3.03 6.23 14.93
N GLY A 276 -2.26 7.10 14.26
CA GLY A 276 -0.80 7.05 14.21
C GLY A 276 -0.15 7.62 15.48
N TYR A 277 -0.55 7.13 16.67
CA TYR A 277 0.03 7.58 17.93
C TYR A 277 1.42 6.99 18.13
N LEU A 278 2.43 7.86 18.13
CA LEU A 278 3.83 7.47 18.22
C LEU A 278 4.49 8.05 19.47
N TYR A 279 5.40 7.26 20.03
CA TYR A 279 6.29 7.66 21.12
C TYR A 279 7.71 7.89 20.59
N LYS A 280 8.44 8.81 21.22
CA LYS A 280 9.89 8.92 21.05
C LYS A 280 10.56 8.26 22.24
N VAL A 281 11.25 7.16 21.98
CA VAL A 281 12.06 6.47 22.99
C VAL A 281 13.48 6.96 22.84
N VAL A 282 13.91 7.75 23.80
CA VAL A 282 15.25 8.37 23.86
C VAL A 282 16.15 7.50 24.71
N THR A 283 17.20 6.97 24.10
CA THR A 283 18.20 6.14 24.80
C THR A 283 19.52 6.88 24.92
N ARG A 284 20.17 6.75 26.09
CA ARG A 284 21.49 7.28 26.41
C ARG A 284 22.29 6.22 27.14
N LEU A 285 23.61 6.43 27.23
CA LEU A 285 24.48 5.55 27.99
C LEU A 285 24.93 6.26 29.28
N ALA A 286 24.90 5.54 30.38
CA ALA A 286 25.65 5.89 31.57
C ALA A 286 26.99 5.13 31.52
N ILE A 287 28.13 5.84 31.60
CA ILE A 287 29.45 5.26 31.53
C ILE A 287 30.20 5.57 32.82
N ASP A 288 30.69 4.55 33.53
CA ASP A 288 31.34 4.64 34.82
C ASP A 288 30.54 5.48 35.84
N GLY A 289 29.21 5.29 35.82
CA GLY A 289 28.27 5.99 36.70
C GLY A 289 27.92 7.42 36.28
N LYS A 290 28.41 7.90 35.13
CA LYS A 290 28.09 9.23 34.58
C LYS A 290 27.25 9.11 33.34
N ALA A 291 26.14 9.83 33.30
CA ALA A 291 25.30 9.88 32.09
C ALA A 291 26.05 10.63 30.98
N GLN A 292 26.08 10.07 29.78
CA GLN A 292 26.43 10.77 28.56
C GLN A 292 25.27 11.71 28.19
N SER A 293 25.46 13.02 28.36
CA SER A 293 24.37 14.00 28.11
C SER A 293 24.11 14.24 26.63
N ASP A 294 25.11 14.03 25.77
CA ASP A 294 25.11 14.55 24.40
C ASP A 294 24.96 13.46 23.32
N ASP A 295 25.10 12.16 23.68
CA ASP A 295 24.93 11.06 22.74
C ASP A 295 23.60 10.33 22.99
N GLU A 296 22.52 10.85 22.42
CA GLU A 296 21.21 10.23 22.47
C GLU A 296 20.85 9.60 21.14
N VAL A 297 20.15 8.47 21.23
CA VAL A 297 19.48 7.84 20.07
C VAL A 297 17.97 7.97 20.28
N VAL A 298 17.29 8.59 19.34
CA VAL A 298 15.83 8.75 19.34
C VAL A 298 15.22 7.70 18.42
N THR A 299 14.46 6.79 18.98
CA THR A 299 13.68 5.79 18.24
C THR A 299 12.21 6.17 18.28
N THR A 300 11.63 6.51 17.13
CA THR A 300 10.19 6.72 17.03
C THR A 300 9.51 5.37 16.86
N THR A 301 8.49 5.06 17.66
CA THR A 301 7.77 3.80 17.63
C THR A 301 6.33 3.95 18.14
N GLY A 302 5.49 2.97 17.89
CA GLY A 302 4.16 2.84 18.48
C GLY A 302 3.98 1.45 19.07
N PHE A 303 3.16 1.34 20.11
CA PHE A 303 2.89 0.06 20.74
C PHE A 303 1.54 -0.47 20.29
N ARG A 304 1.48 -1.76 19.99
CA ARG A 304 0.26 -2.46 19.59
C ARG A 304 0.32 -3.93 19.93
N LYS A 305 -0.83 -4.53 20.16
CA LYS A 305 -0.99 -5.97 20.36
C LYS A 305 -1.53 -6.61 19.09
N THR A 306 -0.92 -7.68 18.62
CA THR A 306 -1.35 -8.43 17.44
C THR A 306 -1.52 -9.90 17.76
N LYS A 307 -2.42 -10.58 17.04
CA LYS A 307 -2.56 -12.03 17.02
C LYS A 307 -2.98 -12.45 15.61
N PHE A 308 -2.45 -13.57 15.13
CA PHE A 308 -2.79 -14.18 13.85
C PHE A 308 -3.17 -15.65 14.09
N GLY A 309 -4.19 -16.15 13.40
CA GLY A 309 -4.66 -17.52 13.52
C GLY A 309 -6.18 -17.64 13.47
N GLU A 310 -6.72 -18.86 13.51
CA GLU A 310 -8.18 -19.10 13.42
C GLU A 310 -8.84 -18.42 12.19
N GLY A 311 -8.08 -18.28 11.10
CA GLY A 311 -8.49 -17.56 9.89
C GLY A 311 -8.64 -16.05 10.07
N LYS A 312 -8.11 -15.45 11.16
CA LYS A 312 -8.38 -14.07 11.56
C LYS A 312 -7.10 -13.33 11.93
N ILE A 313 -7.20 -12.00 11.88
CA ILE A 313 -6.17 -11.05 12.29
C ILE A 313 -6.76 -10.20 13.43
N TRP A 314 -6.00 -10.02 14.51
CA TRP A 314 -6.38 -9.14 15.61
C TRP A 314 -5.37 -8.02 15.77
N LEU A 315 -5.89 -6.82 15.96
CA LEU A 315 -5.15 -5.64 16.37
C LEU A 315 -5.82 -5.08 17.63
N ASN A 316 -5.04 -4.94 18.72
CA ASN A 316 -5.52 -4.42 19.99
C ASN A 316 -6.80 -5.14 20.47
N ASP A 317 -6.77 -6.48 20.47
CA ASP A 317 -7.85 -7.38 20.86
C ASP A 317 -9.14 -7.31 20.00
N ARG A 318 -9.11 -6.67 18.84
CA ARG A 318 -10.25 -6.63 17.90
C ARG A 318 -9.90 -7.34 16.60
N VAL A 319 -10.86 -8.10 16.08
CA VAL A 319 -10.73 -8.76 14.77
C VAL A 319 -10.76 -7.71 13.68
N MET A 320 -9.79 -7.77 12.77
CA MET A 320 -9.71 -6.94 11.59
C MET A 320 -9.96 -7.76 10.32
N MET A 321 -10.61 -7.14 9.35
CA MET A 321 -10.64 -7.60 7.97
C MET A 321 -9.78 -6.67 7.13
N MET A 322 -8.86 -7.20 6.37
CA MET A 322 -8.01 -6.40 5.49
C MET A 322 -8.79 -5.93 4.27
N HIS A 323 -8.73 -4.65 4.01
CA HIS A 323 -9.22 -4.01 2.80
C HIS A 323 -8.34 -2.79 2.53
N GLY A 324 -7.76 -2.75 1.36
CA GLY A 324 -6.78 -1.72 1.07
C GLY A 324 -6.16 -1.89 -0.31
N TYR A 325 -4.88 -1.59 -0.42
CA TYR A 325 -4.24 -1.46 -1.72
C TYR A 325 -2.91 -2.18 -1.79
N ALA A 326 -2.69 -2.88 -2.89
CA ALA A 326 -1.35 -3.21 -3.35
C ALA A 326 -0.80 -1.99 -4.08
N GLN A 327 0.34 -1.46 -3.67
CA GLN A 327 0.97 -0.28 -4.23
C GLN A 327 2.43 -0.55 -4.57
N ARG A 328 2.94 0.08 -5.63
CA ARG A 328 4.35 -0.04 -5.97
C ARG A 328 5.21 0.65 -4.91
N THR A 329 6.30 -0.01 -4.53
CA THR A 329 7.26 0.49 -3.54
C THR A 329 7.97 1.77 -3.97
N SER A 330 7.95 2.09 -5.24
CA SER A 330 8.46 3.35 -5.74
C SER A 330 7.62 4.56 -5.33
N ASN A 331 6.30 4.39 -5.08
CA ASN A 331 5.37 5.48 -4.74
C ASN A 331 5.58 6.72 -5.63
N GLU A 332 5.75 6.46 -6.91
CA GLU A 332 6.22 7.40 -7.91
C GLU A 332 5.22 8.51 -8.25
N TRP A 333 5.77 9.64 -8.69
CA TRP A 333 5.04 10.81 -9.16
C TRP A 333 5.52 11.25 -10.55
N PRO A 334 4.65 11.81 -11.38
CA PRO A 334 5.04 12.31 -12.70
C PRO A 334 6.16 13.33 -12.64
N ALA A 335 7.15 13.20 -13.51
CA ALA A 335 8.30 14.09 -13.66
C ALA A 335 9.19 14.29 -12.42
N VAL A 336 8.92 13.58 -11.35
CA VAL A 336 9.69 13.61 -10.08
C VAL A 336 10.22 12.21 -9.74
N GLY A 337 9.51 11.18 -10.17
CA GLY A 337 9.88 9.80 -9.86
C GLY A 337 9.62 9.49 -8.40
N ILE A 338 10.66 8.98 -7.72
CA ILE A 338 10.60 8.54 -6.32
C ILE A 338 11.25 9.53 -5.33
N ASP A 339 11.68 10.68 -5.83
CA ASP A 339 12.44 11.67 -5.08
C ASP A 339 11.50 12.72 -4.47
N ILE A 340 10.66 12.28 -3.54
CA ILE A 340 9.58 13.08 -2.96
C ILE A 340 9.86 13.42 -1.49
N PRO A 341 9.35 14.55 -0.97
CA PRO A 341 9.45 14.88 0.43
C PRO A 341 8.53 14.02 1.30
N ALA A 342 8.85 13.86 2.58
CA ALA A 342 8.12 12.99 3.51
C ALA A 342 6.61 13.32 3.62
N TRP A 343 6.25 14.60 3.59
CA TRP A 343 4.86 15.01 3.66
C TRP A 343 4.02 14.52 2.47
N LEU A 344 4.65 14.31 1.31
CA LEU A 344 3.97 13.83 0.11
C LEU A 344 3.70 12.31 0.19
N SER A 345 4.58 11.55 0.87
CA SER A 345 4.26 10.17 1.28
C SER A 345 3.08 10.15 2.24
N ASP A 346 3.06 11.03 3.25
CA ASP A 346 1.93 11.16 4.19
C ASP A 346 0.63 11.51 3.46
N TYR A 347 0.68 12.45 2.51
CA TYR A 347 -0.48 12.82 1.71
C TYR A 347 -1.03 11.62 0.92
N SER A 348 -0.16 10.85 0.27
CA SER A 348 -0.57 9.66 -0.50
C SER A 348 -1.15 8.56 0.39
N ASN A 349 -0.49 8.26 1.51
CA ASN A 349 -0.91 7.18 2.43
C ASN A 349 -2.17 7.58 3.25
N ASP A 350 -2.32 8.85 3.61
CA ASP A 350 -3.53 9.37 4.26
C ASP A 350 -4.76 9.27 3.35
N LEU A 351 -4.59 9.45 2.04
CA LEU A 351 -5.68 9.20 1.09
C LEU A 351 -6.10 7.73 1.07
N MET A 352 -5.19 6.77 1.25
CA MET A 352 -5.56 5.37 1.40
C MET A 352 -6.43 5.17 2.65
N VAL A 353 -6.04 5.76 3.78
CA VAL A 353 -6.83 5.71 5.03
C VAL A 353 -8.18 6.40 4.85
N LYS A 354 -8.22 7.56 4.18
CA LYS A 354 -9.46 8.31 3.91
C LYS A 354 -10.43 7.58 3.00
N SER A 355 -9.94 6.79 2.06
CA SER A 355 -10.79 5.90 1.25
C SER A 355 -11.38 4.73 2.04
N GLY A 356 -11.04 4.59 3.33
CA GLY A 356 -11.42 3.46 4.17
C GLY A 356 -10.42 2.30 4.13
N GLY A 357 -9.31 2.41 3.40
CA GLY A 357 -8.27 1.38 3.35
C GLY A 357 -7.51 1.25 4.67
N ASN A 358 -7.23 0.01 5.10
CA ASN A 358 -6.48 -0.27 6.32
C ASN A 358 -5.14 -0.96 6.10
N LEU A 359 -4.85 -1.40 4.87
CA LEU A 359 -3.64 -2.12 4.52
C LEU A 359 -3.05 -1.59 3.22
N VAL A 360 -1.74 -1.37 3.19
CA VAL A 360 -0.95 -1.30 1.97
C VAL A 360 -0.03 -2.51 1.88
N ARG A 361 -0.09 -3.22 0.77
CA ARG A 361 0.90 -4.22 0.38
C ARG A 361 1.87 -3.60 -0.60
N TRP A 362 3.11 -3.48 -0.23
CA TRP A 362 4.15 -2.98 -1.11
C TRP A 362 4.57 -4.06 -2.12
N MET A 363 4.73 -3.68 -3.38
CA MET A 363 5.10 -4.62 -4.46
C MET A 363 6.40 -4.18 -5.11
N HIS A 364 7.46 -4.95 -5.18
CA HIS A 364 7.72 -6.27 -4.58
C HIS A 364 9.09 -6.25 -3.90
N VAL A 365 9.52 -5.09 -3.44
CA VAL A 365 10.76 -4.85 -2.69
C VAL A 365 10.45 -4.05 -1.43
N THR A 366 11.37 -4.08 -0.47
CA THR A 366 11.28 -3.27 0.74
C THR A 366 11.03 -1.79 0.40
N PRO A 367 9.98 -1.16 0.96
CA PRO A 367 9.73 0.26 0.76
C PRO A 367 10.80 1.13 1.40
N SER A 368 10.90 2.38 0.97
CA SER A 368 11.81 3.35 1.55
C SER A 368 11.47 3.62 3.02
N LYS A 369 12.47 3.99 3.82
CA LYS A 369 12.26 4.36 5.25
C LYS A 369 11.17 5.42 5.40
N GLN A 370 11.18 6.41 4.52
CA GLN A 370 10.19 7.48 4.50
C GLN A 370 8.75 6.98 4.31
N ASP A 371 8.52 6.00 3.42
CA ASP A 371 7.19 5.43 3.20
C ASP A 371 6.76 4.54 4.37
N VAL A 372 7.70 3.79 4.96
CA VAL A 372 7.45 3.01 6.19
C VAL A 372 7.03 3.92 7.34
N GLU A 373 7.78 4.99 7.60
CA GLU A 373 7.48 5.96 8.66
C GLU A 373 6.20 6.75 8.39
N SER A 374 5.87 6.99 7.11
CA SER A 374 4.60 7.58 6.73
C SER A 374 3.42 6.70 7.14
N CYS A 375 3.49 5.38 6.88
CA CYS A 375 2.48 4.44 7.35
C CYS A 375 2.32 4.44 8.88
N ASP A 376 3.42 4.60 9.62
CA ASP A 376 3.36 4.77 11.08
C ASP A 376 2.57 6.01 11.48
N ARG A 377 2.86 7.16 10.82
CA ARG A 377 2.23 8.44 11.13
C ARG A 377 0.75 8.48 10.81
N VAL A 378 0.36 7.94 9.64
CA VAL A 378 -1.06 7.97 9.22
C VAL A 378 -1.90 6.83 9.80
N GLY A 379 -1.27 5.86 10.45
CA GLY A 379 -1.98 4.69 10.97
C GLY A 379 -2.40 3.71 9.86
N LEU A 380 -1.55 3.45 8.88
CA LEU A 380 -1.80 2.51 7.79
C LEU A 380 -0.99 1.23 7.99
N ILE A 381 -1.67 0.10 8.13
CA ILE A 381 -0.99 -1.20 8.23
C ILE A 381 -0.25 -1.47 6.92
N GLN A 382 0.93 -2.10 7.01
CA GLN A 382 1.67 -2.47 5.82
C GLN A 382 2.18 -3.91 5.84
N ALA A 383 2.25 -4.51 4.65
CA ALA A 383 2.98 -5.72 4.36
C ALA A 383 4.30 -5.33 3.67
N MET A 384 5.42 -5.69 4.31
CA MET A 384 6.76 -5.35 3.86
C MET A 384 7.41 -6.56 3.20
N PRO A 385 7.68 -6.51 1.88
CA PRO A 385 8.28 -7.62 1.17
C PRO A 385 9.80 -7.67 1.33
N ALA A 386 10.36 -8.87 1.19
CA ALA A 386 11.71 -9.07 0.68
C ALA A 386 11.75 -8.71 -0.81
N GLY A 387 12.91 -8.66 -1.42
CA GLY A 387 12.98 -8.38 -2.86
C GLY A 387 12.74 -9.64 -3.71
N ASP A 388 11.83 -9.57 -4.68
CA ASP A 388 11.63 -10.64 -5.64
C ASP A 388 11.17 -10.18 -7.04
N ALA A 389 11.15 -11.12 -7.98
CA ALA A 389 10.64 -10.99 -9.33
C ALA A 389 9.64 -12.12 -9.66
N GLU A 390 8.76 -12.44 -8.74
CA GLU A 390 7.56 -13.27 -8.92
C GLU A 390 7.66 -14.78 -8.65
N LYS A 391 8.81 -15.39 -8.36
CA LYS A 391 8.84 -16.83 -8.05
C LYS A 391 9.93 -17.23 -7.08
N ASP A 392 9.79 -18.43 -6.57
CA ASP A 392 10.84 -19.02 -5.75
C ASP A 392 12.15 -19.17 -6.56
N VAL A 393 13.24 -19.02 -5.86
CA VAL A 393 14.60 -19.02 -6.45
C VAL A 393 15.55 -19.80 -5.56
N VAL A 394 16.71 -20.11 -6.09
CA VAL A 394 17.73 -20.89 -5.39
C VAL A 394 19.11 -20.27 -5.47
N GLY A 395 20.04 -20.74 -4.66
CA GLY A 395 21.44 -20.32 -4.69
C GLY A 395 21.61 -18.84 -4.33
N ARG A 396 22.46 -18.11 -5.05
CA ARG A 396 22.77 -16.72 -4.73
C ARG A 396 21.52 -15.81 -4.77
N HIS A 397 20.59 -16.03 -5.67
CA HIS A 397 19.34 -15.27 -5.73
C HIS A 397 18.49 -15.42 -4.45
N TRP A 398 18.42 -16.61 -3.90
CA TRP A 398 17.76 -16.82 -2.61
C TRP A 398 18.53 -16.13 -1.47
N THR A 399 19.85 -16.26 -1.43
CA THR A 399 20.67 -15.59 -0.42
C THR A 399 20.52 -14.06 -0.49
N GLN A 400 20.46 -13.45 -1.68
CA GLN A 400 20.18 -12.02 -1.83
C GLN A 400 18.84 -11.64 -1.20
N ARG A 401 17.82 -12.48 -1.35
CA ARG A 401 16.49 -12.26 -0.76
C ARG A 401 16.52 -12.34 0.77
N THR A 402 17.19 -13.33 1.34
CA THR A 402 17.33 -13.49 2.80
C THR A 402 18.18 -12.37 3.41
N GLU A 403 19.23 -11.93 2.74
CA GLU A 403 20.07 -10.78 3.14
C GLU A 403 19.22 -9.50 3.17
N LEU A 404 18.42 -9.27 2.13
CA LEU A 404 17.54 -8.09 2.07
C LEU A 404 16.47 -8.14 3.15
N MET A 405 15.82 -9.31 3.38
CA MET A 405 14.83 -9.48 4.45
C MET A 405 15.43 -9.20 5.83
N ARG A 406 16.62 -9.73 6.12
CA ARG A 406 17.35 -9.46 7.36
C ARG A 406 17.58 -7.96 7.57
N ASP A 407 18.12 -7.29 6.56
CA ASP A 407 18.45 -5.87 6.63
C ASP A 407 17.19 -5.02 6.78
N ALA A 408 16.14 -5.36 6.06
CA ALA A 408 14.83 -4.71 6.15
C ALA A 408 14.20 -4.86 7.55
N ILE A 409 14.27 -6.04 8.15
CA ILE A 409 13.79 -6.31 9.50
C ILE A 409 14.56 -5.46 10.51
N ILE A 410 15.89 -5.51 10.49
CA ILE A 410 16.74 -4.76 11.43
C ILE A 410 16.48 -3.26 11.34
N TYR A 411 16.38 -2.74 10.12
CA TYR A 411 16.18 -1.31 9.88
C TYR A 411 14.79 -0.81 10.26
N ASN A 412 13.75 -1.67 10.16
CA ASN A 412 12.36 -1.28 10.31
C ASN A 412 11.62 -1.94 11.49
N ARG A 413 12.25 -2.80 12.31
CA ARG A 413 11.58 -3.52 13.41
C ARG A 413 10.95 -2.63 14.48
N ASN A 414 11.30 -1.35 14.54
CA ASN A 414 10.69 -0.38 15.46
C ASN A 414 9.42 0.30 14.90
N ASN A 415 9.04 0.03 13.66
CA ASN A 415 7.90 0.66 12.99
C ASN A 415 6.61 -0.11 13.28
N PRO A 416 5.60 0.48 13.96
CA PRO A 416 4.41 -0.25 14.41
C PRO A 416 3.47 -0.65 13.26
N SER A 417 3.50 0.06 12.15
CA SER A 417 2.62 -0.19 11.00
C SER A 417 2.87 -1.51 10.28
N ILE A 418 4.09 -2.06 10.37
CA ILE A 418 4.41 -3.35 9.77
C ILE A 418 3.73 -4.46 10.58
N LEU A 419 2.72 -5.13 10.02
CA LEU A 419 2.07 -6.30 10.59
C LEU A 419 2.47 -7.58 9.87
N PHE A 420 2.91 -7.47 8.61
CA PHE A 420 3.24 -8.61 7.77
C PHE A 420 4.63 -8.45 7.18
N TYR A 421 5.41 -9.54 7.23
CA TYR A 421 6.61 -9.72 6.41
C TYR A 421 6.27 -10.67 5.27
N GLU A 422 6.61 -10.29 4.04
CA GLU A 422 6.29 -11.05 2.84
C GLU A 422 7.56 -11.65 2.25
N GLY A 423 7.63 -12.98 2.18
CA GLY A 423 8.80 -13.73 1.72
C GLY A 423 9.00 -13.76 0.20
N GLY A 424 7.93 -13.53 -0.55
CA GLY A 424 7.92 -13.54 -2.00
C GLY A 424 6.57 -13.17 -2.58
N ASN A 425 6.51 -12.81 -3.87
CA ASN A 425 5.27 -12.47 -4.55
C ASN A 425 4.48 -13.71 -4.96
N GLU A 426 5.14 -14.79 -5.35
CA GLU A 426 4.52 -16.10 -5.59
C GLU A 426 5.00 -17.10 -4.56
N SER A 427 4.38 -18.27 -4.52
CA SER A 427 4.73 -19.33 -3.59
C SER A 427 6.23 -19.56 -3.46
N ILE A 428 6.71 -19.66 -2.24
CA ILE A 428 8.07 -20.12 -1.94
C ILE A 428 8.00 -21.51 -1.29
N SER A 429 9.12 -22.22 -1.31
CA SER A 429 9.19 -23.55 -0.71
C SER A 429 9.03 -23.51 0.81
N ARG A 430 8.64 -24.64 1.39
CA ARG A 430 8.54 -24.81 2.83
C ARG A 430 9.87 -24.57 3.55
N GLU A 431 10.96 -25.00 2.94
CA GLU A 431 12.31 -24.82 3.44
C GLU A 431 12.71 -23.34 3.48
N HIS A 432 12.42 -22.60 2.42
CA HIS A 432 12.66 -21.17 2.33
C HIS A 432 11.80 -20.39 3.33
N MET A 433 10.54 -20.77 3.53
CA MET A 433 9.68 -20.16 4.57
C MET A 433 10.26 -20.34 5.96
N LYS A 434 10.76 -21.54 6.30
CA LYS A 434 11.43 -21.82 7.59
C LYS A 434 12.66 -20.95 7.80
N GLU A 435 13.45 -20.74 6.76
CA GLU A 435 14.63 -19.87 6.82
C GLU A 435 14.25 -18.42 7.09
N LEU A 436 13.23 -17.90 6.41
CA LEU A 436 12.73 -16.55 6.66
C LEU A 436 12.13 -16.37 8.07
N ILE A 437 11.42 -17.38 8.56
CA ILE A 437 10.93 -17.39 9.94
C ILE A 437 12.09 -17.32 10.94
N ALA A 438 13.15 -18.10 10.71
CA ALA A 438 14.33 -18.08 11.57
C ALA A 438 15.03 -16.70 11.57
N ILE A 439 15.08 -16.02 10.43
CA ILE A 439 15.60 -14.63 10.33
C ILE A 439 14.71 -13.67 11.12
N ARG A 440 13.39 -13.73 10.96
CA ARG A 440 12.45 -12.91 11.73
C ARG A 440 12.62 -13.15 13.24
N ASP A 441 12.65 -14.41 13.67
CA ASP A 441 12.77 -14.79 15.09
C ASP A 441 14.11 -14.39 15.70
N GLN A 442 15.17 -14.32 14.90
CA GLN A 442 16.46 -13.83 15.35
C GLN A 442 16.49 -12.31 15.56
N TYR A 443 15.89 -11.53 14.66
CA TYR A 443 16.06 -10.09 14.64
C TYR A 443 14.83 -9.30 15.09
N ASP A 444 13.65 -9.92 15.09
CA ASP A 444 12.38 -9.29 15.52
C ASP A 444 11.46 -10.27 16.29
N PRO A 445 11.97 -10.96 17.32
CA PRO A 445 11.22 -12.01 18.05
C PRO A 445 9.99 -11.48 18.79
N HIS A 446 9.91 -10.18 19.05
CA HIS A 446 8.87 -9.54 19.85
C HIS A 446 8.00 -8.54 19.07
N GLY A 447 8.22 -8.39 17.77
CA GLY A 447 7.50 -7.40 16.97
C GLY A 447 6.03 -7.73 16.72
N GLY A 448 5.58 -8.96 16.98
CA GLY A 448 4.20 -9.38 16.76
C GLY A 448 3.79 -9.23 15.29
N ARG A 449 4.62 -9.76 14.38
CA ARG A 449 4.44 -9.70 12.93
C ARG A 449 4.35 -11.07 12.34
N ALA A 450 3.33 -11.30 11.51
CA ALA A 450 3.17 -12.53 10.75
C ALA A 450 4.12 -12.55 9.55
N ILE A 451 4.60 -13.74 9.18
CA ILE A 451 5.40 -13.95 7.99
C ILE A 451 4.72 -14.95 7.06
N GLY A 452 4.70 -14.66 5.78
CA GLY A 452 4.04 -15.46 4.76
C GLY A 452 4.43 -15.02 3.35
N SER A 453 3.67 -15.49 2.37
CA SER A 453 3.83 -15.11 0.97
C SER A 453 2.50 -15.25 0.26
N ARG A 454 2.39 -14.68 -0.94
CA ARG A 454 1.25 -14.94 -1.82
C ARG A 454 1.18 -16.45 -2.12
N GLU A 455 -0.03 -16.93 -2.24
CA GLU A 455 -0.40 -18.32 -2.43
C GLU A 455 -0.29 -19.13 -1.11
N MET A 456 0.76 -19.67 -0.71
CA MET A 456 1.01 -20.37 0.59
C MET A 456 -0.27 -20.97 1.23
N LEU A 457 -1.10 -21.68 0.43
CA LEU A 457 -2.40 -22.17 0.88
C LEU A 457 -2.31 -23.51 1.63
N ASP A 458 -1.23 -24.24 1.44
CA ASP A 458 -1.00 -25.59 1.97
C ASP A 458 0.28 -25.72 2.82
N ILE A 459 0.94 -24.60 3.11
CA ILE A 459 2.18 -24.56 3.90
C ILE A 459 1.85 -24.12 5.32
N ASP A 460 1.82 -25.09 6.23
CA ASP A 460 1.46 -24.85 7.64
C ASP A 460 2.43 -23.92 8.39
N GLU A 461 3.65 -23.76 7.93
CA GLU A 461 4.64 -22.84 8.51
C GLU A 461 4.35 -21.39 8.18
N ALA A 462 3.72 -21.09 7.04
CA ALA A 462 3.32 -19.73 6.73
C ALA A 462 2.22 -19.25 7.68
N GLU A 463 2.41 -18.10 8.30
CA GLU A 463 1.48 -17.56 9.29
C GLU A 463 0.31 -16.80 8.63
N TYR A 464 0.37 -16.54 7.32
CA TYR A 464 -0.70 -16.06 6.47
C TYR A 464 -0.43 -16.41 5.00
N GLY A 465 -1.48 -16.35 4.17
CA GLY A 465 -1.38 -16.58 2.74
C GLY A 465 -2.55 -15.94 1.99
N GLY A 466 -2.75 -16.34 0.76
CA GLY A 466 -3.84 -15.89 -0.10
C GLY A 466 -3.42 -15.72 -1.55
N GLU A 467 -4.32 -15.98 -2.46
CA GLU A 467 -4.06 -15.85 -3.89
C GLU A 467 -4.13 -14.39 -4.39
N MET A 468 -3.94 -14.23 -5.67
CA MET A 468 -3.92 -12.94 -6.33
C MET A 468 -5.33 -12.37 -6.56
N LEU A 469 -6.18 -13.12 -7.24
CA LEU A 469 -7.48 -12.64 -7.74
C LEU A 469 -8.68 -13.38 -7.12
N TYR A 470 -8.44 -14.35 -6.26
CA TYR A 470 -9.46 -15.25 -5.77
C TYR A 470 -9.64 -15.14 -4.27
N ILE A 471 -10.82 -15.53 -3.81
CA ILE A 471 -11.15 -15.55 -2.39
C ILE A 471 -10.75 -16.91 -1.82
N ASN A 472 -9.86 -16.88 -0.85
CA ASN A 472 -9.48 -18.05 -0.06
C ASN A 472 -10.05 -17.94 1.35
N LYS A 473 -10.41 -19.08 1.92
CA LYS A 473 -10.90 -19.21 3.28
C LYS A 473 -10.07 -20.23 4.03
N SER A 474 -9.80 -19.96 5.29
CA SER A 474 -9.19 -20.93 6.18
C SER A 474 -9.77 -20.81 7.59
N GLY A 475 -9.76 -21.92 8.34
CA GLY A 475 -10.00 -21.95 9.76
C GLY A 475 -8.71 -21.94 10.59
N LYS A 476 -7.53 -21.93 9.95
CA LYS A 476 -6.20 -21.94 10.59
C LYS A 476 -5.51 -20.60 10.46
N HIS A 477 -5.05 -20.26 9.26
CA HIS A 477 -4.27 -19.05 8.98
C HIS A 477 -5.13 -17.96 8.38
N PRO A 478 -4.84 -16.67 8.61
CA PRO A 478 -5.47 -15.58 7.87
C PRO A 478 -5.17 -15.72 6.38
N MET A 479 -6.22 -15.71 5.55
CA MET A 479 -6.10 -15.67 4.09
C MET A 479 -6.64 -14.35 3.58
N TRP A 480 -5.81 -13.57 2.87
CA TRP A 480 -6.22 -12.32 2.22
C TRP A 480 -5.62 -12.19 0.82
N ALA A 481 -6.44 -11.78 -0.14
CA ALA A 481 -5.98 -11.66 -1.53
C ALA A 481 -5.01 -10.49 -1.69
N MET A 482 -3.91 -10.74 -2.39
CA MET A 482 -2.77 -9.80 -2.40
C MET A 482 -2.74 -8.86 -3.60
N GLU A 483 -3.55 -9.12 -4.64
CA GLU A 483 -3.62 -8.29 -5.85
C GLU A 483 -5.02 -8.32 -6.50
N TYR A 484 -6.06 -8.09 -5.73
CA TYR A 484 -7.44 -8.21 -6.18
C TYR A 484 -7.88 -7.02 -7.04
N CYS A 485 -8.91 -7.18 -7.88
CA CYS A 485 -9.50 -6.14 -8.74
C CYS A 485 -8.48 -5.38 -9.60
N ARG A 486 -7.98 -6.04 -10.64
CA ARG A 486 -6.96 -5.48 -11.54
C ARG A 486 -7.53 -4.64 -12.70
N ASP A 487 -8.83 -4.34 -12.67
CA ASP A 487 -9.49 -3.57 -13.73
C ASP A 487 -8.92 -2.18 -13.87
N GLU A 488 -8.95 -1.65 -15.07
CA GLU A 488 -8.49 -0.33 -15.42
C GLU A 488 -9.66 0.61 -15.73
N GLY A 489 -9.49 1.89 -15.46
CA GLY A 489 -10.46 2.93 -15.76
C GLY A 489 -9.87 4.32 -15.63
N TYR A 490 -10.33 5.20 -16.50
CA TYR A 490 -9.89 6.60 -16.53
C TYR A 490 -10.59 7.43 -15.47
N ARG A 491 -10.03 8.57 -15.15
CA ARG A 491 -10.70 9.60 -14.36
C ARG A 491 -11.74 10.36 -15.16
N MET A 492 -11.53 10.49 -16.48
CA MET A 492 -12.49 11.08 -17.41
C MET A 492 -13.71 10.17 -17.60
N TYR A 493 -14.80 10.77 -18.05
CA TYR A 493 -15.98 10.05 -18.48
C TYR A 493 -15.80 9.61 -19.94
N TRP A 494 -15.85 8.31 -20.16
CA TRP A 494 -15.56 7.69 -21.45
C TRP A 494 -16.77 6.85 -21.90
N ASP A 495 -17.89 7.56 -22.14
CA ASP A 495 -19.18 6.96 -22.41
C ASP A 495 -19.93 7.66 -23.57
N ASP A 496 -21.10 7.17 -23.90
CA ASP A 496 -21.93 7.71 -24.99
C ASP A 496 -22.69 8.98 -24.62
N TRP A 497 -22.72 9.36 -23.34
CA TRP A 497 -23.52 10.49 -22.84
C TRP A 497 -22.71 11.73 -22.49
N SER A 498 -21.42 11.58 -22.37
CA SER A 498 -20.52 12.61 -21.88
C SER A 498 -19.46 12.98 -22.91
N TYR A 499 -19.27 14.29 -23.14
CA TYR A 499 -18.16 14.73 -23.99
C TYR A 499 -16.81 14.24 -23.40
N PRO A 500 -15.89 13.73 -24.20
CA PRO A 500 -15.79 13.70 -25.65
C PRO A 500 -16.51 12.54 -26.39
N TYR A 501 -17.45 11.85 -25.80
CA TYR A 501 -18.29 10.81 -26.42
C TYR A 501 -17.47 9.64 -26.98
N HIS A 502 -16.68 8.99 -26.17
CA HIS A 502 -15.91 7.83 -26.58
C HIS A 502 -16.80 6.62 -26.82
N ARG A 503 -17.02 6.33 -28.08
CA ARG A 503 -17.81 5.21 -28.56
C ARG A 503 -16.92 4.02 -28.89
N HIS A 504 -17.51 2.93 -29.32
CA HIS A 504 -16.83 1.72 -29.74
C HIS A 504 -15.59 1.97 -30.60
N GLY A 505 -14.48 1.39 -30.21
CA GLY A 505 -13.18 1.51 -30.84
C GLY A 505 -12.41 2.79 -30.54
N ALA A 506 -12.96 3.70 -29.73
CA ALA A 506 -12.24 4.88 -29.28
C ALA A 506 -11.40 4.60 -28.04
N GLY A 507 -10.25 5.26 -27.93
CA GLY A 507 -9.35 5.13 -26.80
C GLY A 507 -8.27 4.08 -26.97
N PRO A 508 -7.44 3.90 -25.95
CA PRO A 508 -6.27 3.04 -26.02
C PRO A 508 -6.65 1.55 -26.08
N PHE A 509 -5.76 0.78 -26.64
CA PHE A 509 -5.89 -0.68 -26.73
C PHE A 509 -5.02 -1.34 -25.66
N TYR A 510 -5.50 -2.47 -25.15
CA TYR A 510 -4.73 -3.37 -24.31
C TYR A 510 -4.67 -4.75 -24.96
N ARG A 511 -3.45 -5.22 -25.28
CA ARG A 511 -3.26 -6.50 -26.02
C ARG A 511 -4.16 -6.62 -27.25
N ASN A 512 -4.30 -5.54 -28.01
CA ASN A 512 -5.17 -5.41 -29.19
C ASN A 512 -6.69 -5.48 -28.91
N ALA A 513 -7.13 -5.43 -27.66
CA ALA A 513 -8.54 -5.28 -27.31
C ALA A 513 -8.93 -3.79 -27.20
N PRO A 514 -10.11 -3.39 -27.66
CA PRO A 514 -10.56 -2.02 -27.57
C PRO A 514 -10.85 -1.59 -26.12
N ALA A 515 -10.89 -0.29 -25.87
CA ALA A 515 -11.05 0.29 -24.55
C ALA A 515 -12.30 -0.22 -23.80
N GLU A 516 -13.42 -0.39 -24.48
CA GLU A 516 -14.66 -0.91 -23.89
C GLU A 516 -14.57 -2.35 -23.41
N ALA A 517 -13.58 -3.10 -23.84
CA ALA A 517 -13.37 -4.47 -23.39
C ALA A 517 -12.63 -4.56 -22.05
N TYR A 518 -11.87 -3.56 -21.68
CA TYR A 518 -11.05 -3.58 -20.45
C TYR A 518 -10.90 -2.23 -19.76
N ASN A 519 -10.92 -1.11 -20.48
CA ASN A 519 -10.85 0.22 -19.92
C ASN A 519 -12.24 0.78 -19.73
N GLN A 520 -12.67 0.87 -18.52
CA GLN A 520 -13.96 1.41 -18.15
C GLN A 520 -13.83 2.88 -17.73
N ASN A 521 -14.90 3.65 -17.91
CA ASN A 521 -14.95 4.99 -17.36
C ASN A 521 -15.01 4.96 -15.82
N ALA A 522 -14.84 6.09 -15.18
CA ALA A 522 -14.70 6.17 -13.73
C ALA A 522 -15.88 5.56 -12.96
N ASP A 523 -17.11 5.81 -13.40
CA ASP A 523 -18.32 5.34 -12.74
C ASP A 523 -18.55 3.82 -12.93
N MET A 524 -18.32 3.29 -14.13
CA MET A 524 -18.46 1.86 -14.39
C MET A 524 -17.39 1.04 -13.67
N LEU A 525 -16.14 1.54 -13.61
CA LEU A 525 -15.08 0.92 -12.83
C LEU A 525 -15.46 0.84 -11.35
N ALA A 526 -16.00 1.93 -10.80
CA ALA A 526 -16.42 2.00 -9.40
C ALA A 526 -17.54 0.98 -9.11
N LEU A 527 -18.53 0.89 -10.00
CA LEU A 527 -19.65 -0.05 -9.89
C LEU A 527 -19.16 -1.50 -9.85
N GLU A 528 -18.26 -1.87 -10.77
CA GLU A 528 -17.69 -3.21 -10.84
C GLU A 528 -16.88 -3.54 -9.58
N GLN A 529 -16.12 -2.60 -9.04
CA GLN A 529 -15.36 -2.80 -7.81
C GLN A 529 -16.26 -3.05 -6.60
N VAL A 530 -17.39 -2.36 -6.49
CA VAL A 530 -18.35 -2.62 -5.41
C VAL A 530 -18.89 -4.05 -5.49
N ARG A 531 -19.25 -4.52 -6.71
CA ARG A 531 -19.71 -5.90 -6.92
C ARG A 531 -18.67 -6.92 -6.46
N ARG A 532 -17.42 -6.72 -6.82
CA ARG A 532 -16.33 -7.65 -6.47
C ARG A 532 -16.03 -7.63 -4.98
N TRP A 533 -15.96 -6.48 -4.35
CA TRP A 533 -15.69 -6.38 -2.92
C TRP A 533 -16.82 -6.98 -2.07
N ASN A 534 -18.05 -6.98 -2.57
CA ASN A 534 -19.17 -7.64 -1.89
C ASN A 534 -18.90 -9.14 -1.68
N ASP A 535 -18.21 -9.83 -2.57
CA ASP A 535 -17.88 -11.24 -2.42
C ASP A 535 -17.01 -11.50 -1.17
N TYR A 536 -16.07 -10.59 -0.85
CA TYR A 536 -15.32 -10.64 0.40
C TYR A 536 -16.21 -10.37 1.62
N PHE A 537 -17.11 -9.42 1.49
CA PHE A 537 -18.00 -9.06 2.58
C PHE A 537 -18.90 -10.23 3.02
N ILE A 538 -19.34 -11.05 2.11
CA ILE A 538 -20.19 -12.22 2.42
C ILE A 538 -19.43 -13.39 3.07
N VAL A 539 -18.11 -13.46 2.94
CA VAL A 539 -17.25 -14.52 3.55
C VAL A 539 -16.34 -14.00 4.66
N ARG A 540 -16.59 -12.80 5.17
CA ARG A 540 -15.81 -12.13 6.22
C ARG A 540 -15.79 -12.88 7.55
N PRO A 541 -14.91 -12.52 8.49
CA PRO A 541 -14.96 -13.03 9.86
C PRO A 541 -16.38 -12.96 10.47
N GLY A 542 -16.78 -13.99 11.19
CA GLY A 542 -18.13 -14.15 11.71
C GLY A 542 -19.10 -14.94 10.82
N MET A 543 -18.70 -15.29 9.59
CA MET A 543 -19.53 -16.05 8.63
C MET A 543 -19.18 -17.55 8.60
N GLY A 544 -18.86 -18.12 9.75
CA GLY A 544 -18.45 -19.53 9.94
C GLY A 544 -17.05 -19.64 10.53
N LYS A 545 -16.56 -20.87 10.62
CA LYS A 545 -15.19 -21.16 11.12
C LYS A 545 -14.14 -20.83 10.07
N ARG A 546 -14.38 -21.24 8.82
CA ARG A 546 -13.52 -20.91 7.69
C ARG A 546 -13.98 -19.59 7.08
N VAL A 547 -13.10 -18.60 7.11
CA VAL A 547 -13.40 -17.22 6.69
C VAL A 547 -12.25 -16.67 5.85
N SER A 548 -12.53 -15.61 5.10
CA SER A 548 -11.50 -14.79 4.46
C SER A 548 -11.17 -13.61 5.37
N SER A 549 -9.89 -13.27 5.47
CA SER A 549 -9.42 -12.06 6.13
C SER A 549 -9.40 -10.83 5.23
N GLY A 550 -9.94 -10.93 4.01
CA GLY A 550 -10.10 -9.81 3.09
C GLY A 550 -9.11 -9.81 1.92
N GLY A 551 -8.65 -8.63 1.55
CA GLY A 551 -7.71 -8.48 0.43
C GLY A 551 -7.34 -7.04 0.13
N VAL A 552 -6.42 -6.86 -0.81
CA VAL A 552 -5.99 -5.56 -1.31
C VAL A 552 -6.20 -5.45 -2.81
N LYS A 553 -6.67 -4.27 -3.23
CA LYS A 553 -6.83 -3.93 -4.64
C LYS A 553 -5.49 -3.58 -5.28
N ILE A 554 -5.21 -4.07 -6.44
CA ILE A 554 -4.15 -3.54 -7.27
C ILE A 554 -4.74 -2.48 -8.25
N ILE A 555 -4.46 -1.22 -8.11
CA ILE A 555 -3.50 -0.52 -7.34
C ILE A 555 -4.15 0.73 -6.72
N PHE A 556 -3.48 1.45 -5.81
CA PHE A 556 -4.01 2.69 -5.25
C PHE A 556 -3.99 3.84 -6.25
N SER A 557 -2.81 4.18 -6.78
CA SER A 557 -2.63 5.26 -7.76
C SER A 557 -2.22 4.72 -9.12
N ASP A 558 -2.60 5.41 -10.18
CA ASP A 558 -2.06 5.12 -11.51
C ASP A 558 -0.53 5.17 -11.46
N THR A 559 0.13 4.21 -12.11
CA THR A 559 1.56 3.95 -11.92
C THR A 559 2.31 3.78 -13.23
N ASN A 560 3.53 4.32 -13.31
CA ASN A 560 4.42 4.12 -14.45
C ASN A 560 4.91 2.67 -14.53
N THR A 561 4.99 1.98 -13.38
CA THR A 561 5.39 0.59 -13.33
C THR A 561 4.31 -0.34 -13.86
N HIS A 562 4.71 -1.37 -14.59
CA HIS A 562 3.85 -2.38 -15.17
C HIS A 562 2.75 -1.79 -16.10
N GLY A 563 3.16 -0.88 -16.98
CA GLY A 563 2.28 -0.27 -17.99
C GLY A 563 1.61 -1.33 -18.87
N ARG A 564 0.31 -1.17 -19.12
CA ARG A 564 -0.51 -2.14 -19.87
C ARG A 564 -1.27 -1.55 -21.02
N SER A 565 -1.18 -0.26 -21.23
CA SER A 565 -1.82 0.46 -22.33
C SER A 565 -0.77 1.03 -23.27
N GLU A 566 -1.21 1.70 -24.32
CA GLU A 566 -0.36 2.51 -25.19
C GLU A 566 0.26 3.70 -24.45
N PHE A 567 -0.28 4.03 -23.27
CA PHE A 567 0.34 4.99 -22.35
C PHE A 567 1.49 4.37 -21.59
N ASN A 568 2.44 5.20 -21.20
CA ASN A 568 3.61 4.80 -20.43
C ASN A 568 3.28 4.46 -18.97
N TYR A 569 2.01 4.28 -18.62
CA TYR A 569 1.56 4.01 -17.26
C TYR A 569 0.24 3.23 -17.24
N ARG A 570 0.01 2.55 -16.12
CA ARG A 570 -1.18 1.76 -15.84
C ARG A 570 -2.24 2.61 -15.15
N VAL A 571 -3.53 2.42 -15.49
CA VAL A 571 -4.66 3.23 -15.01
C VAL A 571 -5.62 2.47 -14.07
N SER A 572 -5.12 1.48 -13.35
CA SER A 572 -5.94 0.72 -12.38
C SER A 572 -6.06 1.37 -11.00
N GLY A 573 -5.54 2.58 -10.81
CA GLY A 573 -5.67 3.33 -9.56
C GLY A 573 -7.10 3.75 -9.24
N VAL A 574 -7.42 3.89 -7.95
CA VAL A 574 -8.63 4.59 -7.47
C VAL A 574 -8.43 6.09 -7.43
N VAL A 575 -7.19 6.52 -7.52
CA VAL A 575 -6.76 7.89 -7.79
C VAL A 575 -5.86 7.88 -9.03
N ASP A 576 -5.77 9.00 -9.74
CA ASP A 576 -4.81 9.13 -10.83
C ASP A 576 -3.36 9.27 -10.34
N ALA A 577 -2.40 9.41 -11.26
CA ALA A 577 -0.99 9.55 -10.90
C ALA A 577 -0.68 10.81 -10.07
N MET A 578 -1.52 11.85 -10.15
CA MET A 578 -1.45 13.07 -9.34
C MET A 578 -2.29 13.00 -8.07
N ARG A 579 -2.79 11.81 -7.71
CA ARG A 579 -3.66 11.52 -6.55
C ARG A 579 -4.99 12.29 -6.59
N ILE A 580 -5.52 12.57 -7.78
CA ILE A 580 -6.89 13.07 -7.92
C ILE A 580 -7.85 11.86 -7.86
N PRO A 581 -8.85 11.85 -6.96
CA PRO A 581 -9.79 10.74 -6.82
C PRO A 581 -10.60 10.45 -8.09
N LYS A 582 -10.82 9.16 -8.35
CA LYS A 582 -11.83 8.62 -9.27
C LYS A 582 -13.08 8.22 -8.47
N ASP A 583 -14.20 7.91 -9.12
CA ASP A 583 -15.42 7.48 -8.40
C ASP A 583 -15.18 6.27 -7.50
N ALA A 584 -14.30 5.36 -7.88
CA ALA A 584 -13.92 4.20 -7.08
C ALA A 584 -13.34 4.56 -5.69
N PHE A 585 -12.68 5.69 -5.54
CA PHE A 585 -12.22 6.18 -4.23
C PHE A 585 -13.39 6.43 -3.28
N TYR A 586 -14.43 7.09 -3.75
CA TYR A 586 -15.61 7.42 -2.94
C TYR A 586 -16.48 6.20 -2.65
N THR A 587 -16.57 5.26 -3.58
CA THR A 587 -17.30 4.01 -3.32
C THR A 587 -16.61 3.14 -2.29
N HIS A 588 -15.27 3.08 -2.30
CA HIS A 588 -14.51 2.43 -1.24
C HIS A 588 -14.72 3.14 0.09
N GLN A 589 -14.71 4.49 0.12
CA GLN A 589 -14.95 5.26 1.33
C GLN A 589 -16.31 4.93 1.95
N VAL A 590 -17.37 4.85 1.15
CA VAL A 590 -18.70 4.44 1.62
C VAL A 590 -18.67 3.01 2.16
N MET A 591 -18.21 2.07 1.36
CA MET A 591 -18.30 0.64 1.64
C MET A 591 -17.36 0.20 2.78
N TRP A 592 -16.07 0.50 2.68
CA TRP A 592 -15.07 0.00 3.62
C TRP A 592 -15.15 0.62 5.01
N ASN A 593 -15.51 1.91 5.11
CA ASN A 593 -15.76 2.51 6.43
C ASN A 593 -16.93 1.83 7.13
N SER A 594 -17.99 1.44 6.41
CA SER A 594 -19.13 0.72 6.98
C SER A 594 -18.80 -0.70 7.44
N TRP A 595 -17.74 -1.31 6.89
CA TRP A 595 -17.28 -2.62 7.36
C TRP A 595 -16.61 -2.55 8.73
N CYS A 596 -16.02 -1.42 9.05
CA CYS A 596 -15.31 -1.18 10.30
C CYS A 596 -16.19 -0.51 11.34
N ASP A 597 -17.05 0.40 10.91
CA ASP A 597 -17.99 1.12 11.74
C ASP A 597 -19.42 0.94 11.16
N ILE A 598 -20.19 0.05 11.76
CA ILE A 598 -21.57 -0.25 11.34
C ILE A 598 -22.52 0.94 11.52
N GLN A 599 -22.12 1.94 12.32
CA GLN A 599 -22.88 3.19 12.47
C GLN A 599 -22.54 4.20 11.37
N HIS A 600 -21.47 3.95 10.58
CA HIS A 600 -21.11 4.84 9.49
C HIS A 600 -22.17 4.78 8.39
N LYS A 601 -22.83 5.90 8.18
CA LYS A 601 -23.90 6.07 7.18
C LYS A 601 -23.42 7.05 6.11
N ALA A 602 -23.30 6.56 4.89
CA ALA A 602 -22.82 7.34 3.76
C ALA A 602 -23.48 6.89 2.46
N SER A 603 -23.51 7.81 1.52
CA SER A 603 -23.98 7.57 0.14
C SER A 603 -23.12 8.34 -0.84
N HIS A 604 -22.98 7.81 -2.05
CA HIS A 604 -22.33 8.46 -3.17
C HIS A 604 -23.12 8.19 -4.46
N ILE A 605 -23.36 9.22 -5.25
CA ILE A 605 -23.94 9.10 -6.59
C ILE A 605 -22.77 8.97 -7.57
N LEU A 606 -22.74 7.90 -8.39
CA LEU A 606 -21.70 7.72 -9.36
C LEU A 606 -21.82 8.69 -10.53
N GLY A 607 -20.66 9.16 -11.02
CA GLY A 607 -20.59 10.02 -12.20
C GLY A 607 -20.85 11.50 -11.90
N HIS A 608 -21.55 12.16 -12.80
CA HIS A 608 -21.84 13.59 -12.75
C HIS A 608 -23.31 13.87 -13.15
N TRP A 609 -23.71 15.13 -13.09
CA TRP A 609 -25.06 15.57 -13.54
C TRP A 609 -24.98 16.71 -14.55
N ASN A 610 -24.17 16.49 -15.63
CA ASN A 610 -24.04 17.41 -16.77
C ASN A 610 -24.15 16.63 -18.08
N TYR A 611 -25.33 16.59 -18.68
CA TYR A 611 -25.57 15.87 -19.92
C TYR A 611 -26.25 16.79 -20.95
N GLN A 612 -26.40 16.31 -22.17
CA GLN A 612 -27.19 16.99 -23.17
C GLN A 612 -28.68 16.81 -22.90
N GLY A 613 -29.50 17.79 -23.32
CA GLY A 613 -30.94 17.67 -23.24
C GLY A 613 -31.46 16.42 -23.94
N GLY A 614 -32.36 15.68 -23.28
CA GLY A 614 -32.93 14.46 -23.82
C GLY A 614 -32.22 13.16 -23.42
N VAL A 615 -31.04 13.23 -22.80
CA VAL A 615 -30.34 12.05 -22.25
C VAL A 615 -31.19 11.41 -21.16
N ALA A 616 -31.32 10.10 -21.26
CA ALA A 616 -31.82 9.24 -20.18
C ALA A 616 -30.83 8.11 -19.96
N LYS A 617 -30.45 7.88 -18.72
CA LYS A 617 -29.47 6.84 -18.36
C LYS A 617 -29.78 6.24 -17.00
N ASP A 618 -29.19 5.09 -16.74
CA ASP A 618 -29.21 4.49 -15.41
C ASP A 618 -28.35 5.28 -14.45
N ILE A 619 -28.90 5.60 -13.29
CA ILE A 619 -28.19 6.25 -12.20
C ILE A 619 -27.93 5.25 -11.08
N HIS A 620 -26.69 5.16 -10.66
CA HIS A 620 -26.26 4.26 -9.59
C HIS A 620 -25.90 5.06 -8.35
N VAL A 621 -26.45 4.65 -7.22
CA VAL A 621 -26.15 5.21 -5.89
C VAL A 621 -25.54 4.11 -5.04
N ILE A 622 -24.34 4.35 -4.52
CA ILE A 622 -23.70 3.47 -3.54
C ILE A 622 -24.09 3.96 -2.16
N SER A 623 -24.72 3.11 -1.36
CA SER A 623 -25.19 3.48 -0.04
C SER A 623 -25.01 2.37 0.98
N THR A 624 -24.73 2.76 2.23
CA THR A 624 -24.74 1.86 3.38
C THR A 624 -26.13 1.60 3.96
N SER A 625 -27.13 2.33 3.49
CA SER A 625 -28.51 2.25 3.95
C SER A 625 -29.33 1.33 3.04
N PRO A 626 -30.30 0.58 3.58
CA PRO A 626 -31.06 -0.40 2.81
C PRO A 626 -32.09 0.22 1.85
N VAL A 627 -32.44 1.49 2.06
CA VAL A 627 -33.47 2.17 1.26
C VAL A 627 -32.91 3.49 0.75
N VAL A 628 -33.02 3.73 -0.57
CA VAL A 628 -32.59 5.00 -1.20
C VAL A 628 -33.70 5.54 -2.07
N GLU A 629 -33.94 6.84 -1.98
CA GLU A 629 -34.86 7.57 -2.85
C GLU A 629 -34.07 8.61 -3.65
N LEU A 630 -34.29 8.64 -4.97
CA LEU A 630 -33.61 9.55 -5.88
C LEU A 630 -34.54 10.69 -6.28
N PHE A 631 -34.01 11.91 -6.26
CA PHE A 631 -34.74 13.13 -6.63
C PHE A 631 -34.02 13.86 -7.76
N VAL A 632 -34.78 14.42 -8.68
CA VAL A 632 -34.32 15.37 -9.68
C VAL A 632 -35.09 16.67 -9.46
N ASN A 633 -34.37 17.74 -9.15
CA ASN A 633 -34.94 19.06 -8.81
C ASN A 633 -36.05 18.97 -7.74
N GLY A 634 -35.81 18.19 -6.68
CA GLY A 634 -36.75 18.00 -5.57
C GLY A 634 -37.96 17.08 -5.85
N LYS A 635 -38.11 16.58 -7.09
CA LYS A 635 -39.15 15.61 -7.45
C LYS A 635 -38.59 14.20 -7.39
N SER A 636 -39.23 13.32 -6.64
CA SER A 636 -38.87 11.89 -6.59
C SER A 636 -38.99 11.24 -7.97
N VAL A 637 -37.98 10.52 -8.37
CA VAL A 637 -37.95 9.72 -9.62
C VAL A 637 -37.97 8.23 -9.34
N GLY A 638 -37.90 7.82 -8.07
CA GLY A 638 -38.04 6.44 -7.65
C GLY A 638 -37.44 6.19 -6.27
N LYS A 639 -37.83 5.05 -5.70
CA LYS A 639 -37.32 4.54 -4.43
C LYS A 639 -36.84 3.09 -4.63
N SER A 640 -35.66 2.77 -4.14
CA SER A 640 -35.05 1.45 -4.16
C SER A 640 -34.90 0.93 -2.74
N ASP A 641 -35.47 -0.24 -2.45
CA ASP A 641 -35.40 -0.94 -1.16
C ASP A 641 -34.63 -2.27 -1.25
N LYS A 642 -34.04 -2.53 -2.40
CA LYS A 642 -33.27 -3.73 -2.69
C LYS A 642 -31.96 -3.36 -3.37
N ALA A 643 -30.88 -3.37 -2.59
CA ALA A 643 -29.53 -3.16 -3.12
C ALA A 643 -29.02 -4.40 -3.86
N GLU A 644 -28.40 -4.18 -5.01
CA GLU A 644 -27.50 -5.16 -5.64
C GLU A 644 -26.15 -5.13 -4.87
N ALA A 645 -25.53 -6.28 -4.70
CA ALA A 645 -24.23 -6.39 -4.04
C ALA A 645 -24.16 -5.61 -2.71
N SER A 646 -25.21 -5.65 -1.92
CA SER A 646 -25.38 -5.01 -0.60
C SER A 646 -25.32 -3.48 -0.57
N PHE A 647 -24.84 -2.81 -1.62
CA PHE A 647 -24.56 -1.37 -1.62
C PHE A 647 -25.10 -0.62 -2.83
N ILE A 648 -25.43 -1.28 -3.93
CA ILE A 648 -25.76 -0.63 -5.21
C ILE A 648 -27.26 -0.48 -5.36
N HIS A 649 -27.75 0.76 -5.44
CA HIS A 649 -29.10 1.10 -5.79
C HIS A 649 -29.14 1.69 -7.20
N THR A 650 -29.88 1.05 -8.12
CA THR A 650 -29.95 1.45 -9.53
C THR A 650 -31.33 2.01 -9.87
N PHE A 651 -31.35 3.21 -10.42
CA PHE A 651 -32.54 3.90 -10.93
C PHE A 651 -32.47 3.92 -12.46
N LYS A 652 -33.42 3.25 -13.10
CA LYS A 652 -33.43 3.04 -14.53
C LYS A 652 -33.96 4.25 -15.29
N ASP A 653 -33.39 4.53 -16.47
CA ASP A 653 -33.88 5.49 -17.46
C ASP A 653 -34.16 6.89 -16.89
N VAL A 654 -33.31 7.36 -15.96
CA VAL A 654 -33.49 8.67 -15.32
C VAL A 654 -33.20 9.76 -16.37
N LYS A 655 -34.23 10.57 -16.65
CA LYS A 655 -34.10 11.70 -17.61
C LYS A 655 -33.31 12.84 -17.01
N PHE A 656 -32.31 13.28 -17.74
CA PHE A 656 -31.54 14.46 -17.38
C PHE A 656 -32.41 15.74 -17.48
N ILE A 657 -32.45 16.49 -16.39
CA ILE A 657 -33.00 17.84 -16.29
C ILE A 657 -31.96 18.69 -15.57
N PRO A 658 -31.48 19.82 -16.17
CA PRO A 658 -30.51 20.67 -15.47
C PRO A 658 -30.99 21.09 -14.09
N GLY A 659 -30.06 21.15 -13.13
CA GLY A 659 -30.36 21.44 -11.74
C GLY A 659 -29.68 20.45 -10.80
N GLU A 660 -30.37 19.92 -9.83
CA GLU A 660 -29.83 19.01 -8.82
C GLU A 660 -30.38 17.58 -8.99
N ILE A 661 -29.46 16.60 -8.95
CA ILE A 661 -29.79 15.20 -8.64
C ILE A 661 -29.37 14.92 -7.20
N LYS A 662 -30.28 14.33 -6.42
CA LYS A 662 -30.07 14.09 -5.00
C LYS A 662 -30.58 12.71 -4.60
N ALA A 663 -29.71 11.94 -3.95
CA ALA A 663 -30.07 10.67 -3.32
C ALA A 663 -30.23 10.91 -1.80
N VAL A 664 -31.33 10.45 -1.24
CA VAL A 664 -31.59 10.43 0.20
C VAL A 664 -31.71 8.98 0.62
N SER A 665 -30.90 8.59 1.59
CA SER A 665 -30.83 7.22 2.09
C SER A 665 -31.51 7.11 3.46
N TYR A 666 -32.26 6.04 3.64
CA TYR A 666 -33.10 5.83 4.83
C TYR A 666 -32.77 4.47 5.48
N ALA A 667 -33.05 4.39 6.78
CA ALA A 667 -33.08 3.14 7.51
C ALA A 667 -34.10 2.16 6.92
N ALA A 668 -34.15 0.94 7.44
CA ALA A 668 -35.08 -0.10 6.98
C ALA A 668 -36.59 0.28 7.13
N ASP A 669 -36.91 1.26 7.97
CA ASP A 669 -38.27 1.80 8.10
C ASP A 669 -38.68 2.66 6.87
N GLY A 670 -37.72 2.98 5.99
CA GLY A 670 -37.90 3.80 4.80
C GLY A 670 -38.30 5.27 5.07
N VAL A 671 -38.12 5.75 6.31
CA VAL A 671 -38.49 7.10 6.77
C VAL A 671 -37.36 7.81 7.49
N THR A 672 -36.63 7.11 8.36
CA THR A 672 -35.52 7.67 9.12
C THR A 672 -34.34 7.93 8.19
N LYS A 673 -34.05 9.20 7.92
CA LYS A 673 -32.90 9.61 7.07
C LYS A 673 -31.59 9.27 7.74
N GLU A 674 -30.67 8.62 6.97
CA GLU A 674 -29.36 8.22 7.44
C GLU A 674 -28.22 8.99 6.74
N SER A 675 -28.35 9.23 5.43
CA SER A 675 -27.34 9.98 4.65
C SER A 675 -27.96 10.61 3.40
N GLU A 676 -27.21 11.50 2.76
CA GLU A 676 -27.56 12.04 1.45
C GLU A 676 -26.33 12.32 0.61
N ALA A 677 -26.52 12.33 -0.71
CA ALA A 677 -25.51 12.72 -1.70
C ALA A 677 -26.19 13.51 -2.80
N SER A 678 -25.50 14.47 -3.40
CA SER A 678 -26.04 15.22 -4.55
C SER A 678 -24.98 15.65 -5.53
N HIS A 679 -25.38 15.81 -6.78
CA HIS A 679 -24.66 16.53 -7.82
C HIS A 679 -25.53 17.65 -8.37
N LYS A 680 -24.88 18.74 -8.76
CA LYS A 680 -25.56 19.84 -9.43
C LYS A 680 -25.00 20.00 -10.84
N THR A 681 -25.86 20.40 -11.75
CA THR A 681 -25.43 20.75 -13.12
C THR A 681 -24.60 22.04 -13.03
N ALA A 682 -23.34 21.98 -13.43
CA ALA A 682 -22.51 23.16 -13.61
C ALA A 682 -22.96 23.93 -14.87
N GLY A 683 -22.87 25.24 -14.79
CA GLY A 683 -23.08 26.14 -15.93
C GLY A 683 -21.89 26.17 -16.88
N GLU A 684 -21.89 27.19 -17.74
CA GLU A 684 -20.77 27.43 -18.63
C GLU A 684 -19.49 27.78 -17.85
N PRO A 685 -18.32 27.33 -18.31
CA PRO A 685 -17.04 27.68 -17.72
C PRO A 685 -16.84 29.18 -17.60
N HIS A 686 -16.47 29.67 -16.42
CA HIS A 686 -16.38 31.10 -16.12
C HIS A 686 -15.00 31.54 -15.66
N HIS A 687 -14.34 30.74 -14.76
CA HIS A 687 -13.02 31.08 -14.23
C HIS A 687 -12.22 29.86 -13.83
N LEU A 688 -10.92 30.06 -13.67
CA LEU A 688 -10.01 29.06 -13.11
C LEU A 688 -9.86 29.28 -11.61
N LYS A 689 -9.95 28.20 -10.83
CA LYS A 689 -9.64 28.20 -9.40
C LYS A 689 -8.32 27.46 -9.17
N LEU A 690 -7.36 28.12 -8.52
CA LEU A 690 -6.10 27.51 -8.10
C LEU A 690 -6.11 27.21 -6.61
N THR A 691 -5.61 26.03 -6.24
CA THR A 691 -5.49 25.62 -4.83
C THR A 691 -4.10 25.07 -4.59
N LEU A 692 -3.39 25.62 -3.60
CA LEU A 692 -2.09 25.14 -3.15
C LEU A 692 -2.25 23.91 -2.26
N ILE A 693 -1.45 22.89 -2.51
CA ILE A 693 -1.26 21.69 -1.67
C ILE A 693 0.24 21.59 -1.42
N ASP A 694 0.66 21.94 -0.23
CA ASP A 694 2.06 21.93 0.19
C ASP A 694 2.23 21.29 1.56
N ASN A 695 3.43 21.36 2.11
CA ASN A 695 3.74 20.78 3.42
C ASN A 695 2.84 21.37 4.50
N PRO A 696 1.92 20.58 5.10
CA PRO A 696 0.97 21.06 6.10
C PRO A 696 1.64 21.54 7.40
N ASP A 697 2.91 21.24 7.59
CA ASP A 697 3.70 21.54 8.79
C ASP A 697 4.60 22.76 8.63
N GLY A 698 4.18 23.75 7.89
CA GLY A 698 4.92 25.00 7.80
C GLY A 698 5.17 25.51 6.38
N GLY A 699 4.48 24.94 5.41
CA GLY A 699 4.59 25.30 4.01
C GLY A 699 5.86 24.78 3.33
N MET A 700 6.07 25.23 2.10
CA MET A 700 7.17 24.77 1.26
C MET A 700 8.53 25.22 1.80
N LYS A 701 9.48 24.28 1.91
CA LYS A 701 10.86 24.55 2.33
C LYS A 701 11.73 24.97 1.14
N ALA A 702 12.57 25.97 1.34
CA ALA A 702 13.57 26.40 0.37
C ALA A 702 14.84 25.55 0.49
N ASP A 703 14.74 24.26 0.26
CA ASP A 703 15.87 23.32 0.37
C ASP A 703 16.34 22.74 -0.97
N GLY A 704 15.61 23.01 -2.05
CA GLY A 704 15.91 22.52 -3.41
C GLY A 704 15.40 21.09 -3.69
N ALA A 705 14.66 20.49 -2.74
CA ALA A 705 14.07 19.17 -2.87
C ALA A 705 12.57 19.16 -2.55
N ASP A 706 12.09 20.11 -1.72
CA ASP A 706 10.68 20.14 -1.35
C ASP A 706 9.79 20.53 -2.52
N LEU A 707 8.56 20.04 -2.50
CA LEU A 707 7.59 20.16 -3.58
C LEU A 707 6.34 20.92 -3.11
N ALA A 708 5.65 21.54 -4.05
CA ALA A 708 4.27 21.99 -3.91
C ALA A 708 3.46 21.48 -5.09
N ILE A 709 2.20 21.14 -4.85
CA ILE A 709 1.23 20.78 -5.88
C ILE A 709 0.24 21.94 -6.02
N VAL A 710 -0.03 22.37 -7.23
CA VAL A 710 -1.09 23.32 -7.50
C VAL A 710 -2.20 22.63 -8.27
N GLN A 711 -3.38 22.60 -7.69
CA GLN A 711 -4.60 22.10 -8.33
C GLN A 711 -5.27 23.23 -9.09
N VAL A 712 -5.65 23.01 -10.34
CA VAL A 712 -6.50 23.88 -11.12
C VAL A 712 -7.85 23.23 -11.34
N GLU A 713 -8.92 24.01 -11.18
CA GLU A 713 -10.30 23.59 -11.47
C GLU A 713 -10.94 24.63 -12.39
N VAL A 714 -11.67 24.16 -13.40
CA VAL A 714 -12.52 25.00 -14.25
C VAL A 714 -13.88 25.13 -13.59
N MET A 715 -14.23 26.34 -13.18
CA MET A 715 -15.44 26.63 -12.43
C MET A 715 -16.43 27.42 -13.26
N ASP A 716 -17.71 27.21 -13.03
CA ASP A 716 -18.75 28.08 -13.51
C ASP A 716 -18.86 29.37 -12.66
N LYS A 717 -19.81 30.23 -12.99
CA LYS A 717 -20.06 31.48 -12.25
C LYS A 717 -20.52 31.28 -10.80
N ASP A 718 -21.11 30.12 -10.48
CA ASP A 718 -21.65 29.79 -9.17
C ASP A 718 -20.64 28.97 -8.31
N GLY A 719 -19.43 28.79 -8.83
CA GLY A 719 -18.32 28.08 -8.17
C GLY A 719 -18.47 26.55 -8.21
N MET A 720 -19.22 26.02 -9.18
CA MET A 720 -19.31 24.59 -9.45
C MET A 720 -18.26 24.19 -10.47
N ARG A 721 -17.54 23.09 -10.23
CA ARG A 721 -16.60 22.55 -11.21
C ARG A 721 -17.34 22.03 -12.44
N CYS A 722 -16.85 22.39 -13.62
CA CYS A 722 -17.36 21.93 -14.91
C CYS A 722 -16.83 20.51 -15.21
N PRO A 723 -17.58 19.43 -14.99
CA PRO A 723 -17.05 18.06 -14.98
C PRO A 723 -16.74 17.49 -16.37
N LEU A 724 -17.10 18.20 -17.43
CA LEU A 724 -16.84 17.78 -18.82
C LEU A 724 -15.81 18.69 -19.52
N ASP A 725 -15.23 19.62 -18.80
CA ASP A 725 -14.21 20.52 -19.36
C ASP A 725 -12.86 19.81 -19.48
N ASN A 726 -12.27 19.87 -20.67
CA ASN A 726 -10.98 19.26 -21.00
C ASN A 726 -10.06 20.27 -21.73
N ARG A 727 -10.23 21.58 -21.47
CA ARG A 727 -9.45 22.62 -22.11
C ARG A 727 -7.98 22.62 -21.72
N LEU A 728 -7.14 23.13 -22.60
CA LEU A 728 -5.72 23.35 -22.35
C LEU A 728 -5.51 24.49 -21.36
N ILE A 729 -4.64 24.28 -20.40
CA ILE A 729 -4.14 25.29 -19.48
C ILE A 729 -2.68 25.59 -19.82
N HIS A 730 -2.37 26.86 -20.02
CA HIS A 730 -1.01 27.34 -20.22
C HIS A 730 -0.48 27.90 -18.90
N TRP A 731 0.66 27.44 -18.49
CA TRP A 731 1.27 27.78 -17.22
C TRP A 731 2.50 28.68 -17.41
N SER A 732 2.72 29.60 -16.49
CA SER A 732 3.98 30.34 -16.36
C SER A 732 4.37 30.45 -14.90
N LEU A 733 5.65 30.18 -14.60
CA LEU A 733 6.23 30.18 -13.27
C LEU A 733 7.27 31.28 -13.14
N GLU A 734 7.16 32.07 -12.08
CA GLU A 734 8.13 33.13 -11.72
C GLU A 734 8.60 32.95 -10.27
N GLY A 735 9.82 33.43 -9.95
CA GLY A 735 10.36 33.45 -8.60
C GLY A 735 11.17 32.19 -8.24
N GLN A 736 11.10 31.77 -6.95
CA GLN A 736 11.99 30.75 -6.38
C GLN A 736 11.44 29.32 -6.51
N GLY A 737 10.97 28.95 -7.69
CA GLY A 737 10.43 27.64 -8.05
C GLY A 737 11.07 27.03 -9.30
N GLU A 738 11.10 25.71 -9.37
CA GLU A 738 11.46 24.91 -10.55
C GLU A 738 10.21 24.20 -11.07
N TRP A 739 9.87 24.38 -12.35
CA TRP A 739 8.73 23.75 -12.98
C TRP A 739 8.94 22.23 -13.14
N ARG A 740 7.97 21.45 -12.66
CA ARG A 740 7.94 19.99 -12.87
C ARG A 740 6.71 19.56 -13.68
N GLY A 741 5.69 20.41 -13.80
CA GLY A 741 4.49 20.11 -14.56
C GLY A 741 3.62 19.03 -13.94
N GLY A 742 2.85 18.37 -14.77
CA GLY A 742 1.90 17.35 -14.37
C GLY A 742 1.75 16.27 -15.43
N ILE A 743 0.65 15.53 -15.36
CA ILE A 743 0.30 14.51 -16.33
C ILE A 743 -1.16 14.70 -16.76
N ALA A 744 -1.44 14.47 -18.02
CA ALA A 744 -2.79 14.38 -18.55
C ALA A 744 -2.80 13.36 -19.69
N LYS A 745 -3.97 12.79 -19.97
CA LYS A 745 -4.16 11.96 -21.14
C LYS A 745 -4.50 12.80 -22.34
N SER A 746 -3.96 12.40 -23.47
CA SER A 746 -4.29 12.97 -24.75
C SER A 746 -4.96 11.91 -25.63
N PRO A 747 -6.05 12.23 -26.33
CA PRO A 747 -6.62 11.36 -27.36
C PRO A 747 -5.61 11.02 -28.47
N ASP A 748 -4.66 11.95 -28.71
CA ASP A 748 -3.61 11.80 -29.73
C ASP A 748 -2.32 11.19 -29.19
N LEU A 749 -2.34 10.65 -27.96
CA LEU A 749 -1.20 10.06 -27.24
C LEU A 749 -0.06 11.04 -26.95
N ASP A 750 -0.31 12.33 -26.96
CA ASP A 750 0.66 13.34 -26.57
C ASP A 750 1.11 13.16 -25.12
N ASN A 751 2.38 13.31 -24.88
CA ASN A 751 2.97 13.23 -23.56
C ASN A 751 3.24 14.62 -22.98
N TYR A 752 2.44 15.04 -22.01
CA TYR A 752 2.51 16.35 -21.38
C TYR A 752 3.52 16.46 -20.22
N ILE A 753 4.30 15.41 -19.94
CA ILE A 753 5.30 15.45 -18.86
C ILE A 753 6.31 16.58 -19.10
N LEU A 754 6.50 17.43 -18.10
CA LEU A 754 7.30 18.66 -18.11
C LEU A 754 6.77 19.79 -19.03
N SER A 755 5.66 19.57 -19.72
CA SER A 755 5.06 20.62 -20.56
C SER A 755 4.50 21.74 -19.68
N GLU A 756 4.69 22.98 -20.12
CA GLU A 756 4.01 24.18 -19.55
C GLU A 756 2.57 24.33 -20.07
N THR A 757 2.13 23.42 -20.93
CA THR A 757 0.76 23.38 -21.46
C THR A 757 0.24 21.96 -21.33
N LEU A 758 -0.85 21.78 -20.60
CA LEU A 758 -1.51 20.47 -20.44
C LEU A 758 -3.01 20.67 -20.18
N PRO A 759 -3.87 19.72 -20.61
CA PRO A 759 -5.31 19.85 -20.40
C PRO A 759 -5.70 19.57 -18.95
N VAL A 760 -6.86 20.12 -18.55
CA VAL A 760 -7.63 19.52 -17.46
C VAL A 760 -8.32 18.25 -17.95
N GLU A 761 -8.65 17.36 -17.05
CA GLU A 761 -9.46 16.16 -17.31
C GLU A 761 -10.64 16.17 -16.34
N ALA A 762 -11.87 16.17 -16.86
CA ALA A 762 -13.08 16.36 -16.08
C ALA A 762 -13.05 17.65 -15.23
N GLY A 763 -12.56 18.72 -15.82
CA GLY A 763 -12.49 20.05 -15.23
C GLY A 763 -11.45 20.25 -14.14
N ILE A 764 -10.50 19.32 -13.94
CA ILE A 764 -9.49 19.40 -12.88
C ILE A 764 -8.15 18.80 -13.34
N SER A 765 -7.04 19.41 -12.91
CA SER A 765 -5.69 18.89 -13.08
C SER A 765 -4.79 19.35 -11.94
N ARG A 766 -3.59 18.81 -11.86
CA ARG A 766 -2.55 19.18 -10.88
C ARG A 766 -1.19 19.31 -11.55
N VAL A 767 -0.40 20.26 -11.06
CA VAL A 767 0.99 20.48 -11.46
C VAL A 767 1.89 20.56 -10.24
N ILE A 768 3.15 20.23 -10.42
CA ILE A 768 4.17 20.20 -9.37
C ILE A 768 5.18 21.30 -9.61
N VAL A 769 5.54 22.00 -8.55
CA VAL A 769 6.63 22.97 -8.48
C VAL A 769 7.60 22.52 -7.40
N ARG A 770 8.90 22.49 -7.71
CA ARG A 770 9.96 22.21 -6.74
C ARG A 770 10.52 23.52 -6.23
N SER A 771 10.92 23.57 -4.96
CA SER A 771 11.61 24.73 -4.39
C SER A 771 13.01 24.91 -4.98
N THR A 772 13.53 26.14 -4.94
CA THR A 772 14.97 26.40 -5.04
C THR A 772 15.59 26.35 -3.64
N THR A 773 16.92 26.53 -3.55
CA THR A 773 17.62 26.65 -2.27
C THR A 773 17.57 28.08 -1.69
N VAL A 774 16.93 29.00 -2.39
CA VAL A 774 16.77 30.41 -1.98
C VAL A 774 15.34 30.63 -1.53
N PRO A 775 15.11 31.03 -0.27
CA PRO A 775 13.78 31.38 0.21
C PRO A 775 13.20 32.57 -0.59
N GLY A 776 11.91 32.55 -0.88
CA GLY A 776 11.30 33.66 -1.59
C GLY A 776 9.94 33.37 -2.19
N LEU A 777 9.41 34.39 -2.84
CA LEU A 777 8.12 34.34 -3.51
C LEU A 777 8.17 33.42 -4.74
N ILE A 778 7.12 32.65 -4.90
CA ILE A 778 6.82 31.83 -6.07
C ILE A 778 5.45 32.30 -6.58
N ARG A 779 5.38 32.62 -7.86
CA ARG A 779 4.15 33.03 -8.54
C ARG A 779 3.86 32.08 -9.69
N LEU A 780 2.68 31.49 -9.68
CA LEU A 780 2.21 30.61 -10.74
C LEU A 780 0.97 31.21 -11.38
N THR A 781 1.01 31.35 -12.70
CA THR A 781 -0.11 31.85 -13.50
C THR A 781 -0.64 30.74 -14.39
N ALA A 782 -1.96 30.55 -14.38
CA ALA A 782 -2.70 29.63 -15.25
C ALA A 782 -3.58 30.42 -16.21
N LYS A 783 -3.49 30.15 -17.52
CA LYS A 783 -4.29 30.76 -18.58
C LYS A 783 -5.05 29.70 -19.36
N ALA A 784 -6.29 30.03 -19.72
CA ALA A 784 -7.11 29.16 -20.55
C ALA A 784 -7.92 30.01 -21.55
N GLN A 785 -8.15 29.47 -22.75
CA GLN A 785 -8.92 30.17 -23.76
C GLN A 785 -10.33 30.51 -23.27
N GLY A 786 -10.70 31.79 -23.35
CA GLY A 786 -12.04 32.30 -22.98
C GLY A 786 -12.28 32.44 -21.47
N LEU A 787 -11.23 32.34 -20.66
CA LEU A 787 -11.30 32.58 -19.20
C LEU A 787 -10.24 33.60 -18.79
N ASP A 788 -10.49 34.31 -17.68
CA ASP A 788 -9.51 35.20 -17.08
C ASP A 788 -8.33 34.40 -16.49
N ASP A 789 -7.14 35.02 -16.50
CA ASP A 789 -5.93 34.46 -15.91
C ASP A 789 -6.11 34.25 -14.41
N ALA A 790 -5.74 33.09 -13.92
CA ALA A 790 -5.69 32.80 -12.49
C ALA A 790 -4.24 32.82 -11.98
N ILE A 791 -4.01 33.52 -10.87
CA ILE A 791 -2.69 33.69 -10.27
C ILE A 791 -2.72 33.13 -8.85
N LEU A 792 -1.68 32.37 -8.50
CA LEU A 792 -1.44 31.89 -7.15
C LEU A 792 -0.02 32.27 -6.72
N GLU A 793 0.09 32.85 -5.52
CA GLU A 793 1.36 33.23 -4.93
C GLU A 793 1.55 32.53 -3.59
N TRP A 794 2.75 32.01 -3.34
CA TRP A 794 3.16 31.50 -2.06
C TRP A 794 4.65 31.72 -1.83
N THR A 795 5.13 31.48 -0.61
CA THR A 795 6.53 31.73 -0.26
C THR A 795 7.18 30.45 0.26
N SER A 796 8.34 30.09 -0.28
CA SER A 796 9.22 29.08 0.30
C SER A 796 10.06 29.70 1.42
N THR A 797 10.30 28.89 2.48
CA THR A 797 11.07 29.37 3.66
C THR A 797 12.19 28.40 4.03
N ASP A 798 13.22 28.90 4.71
CA ASP A 798 14.31 28.10 5.28
C ASP A 798 14.06 27.72 6.76
N LYS A 799 12.92 28.15 7.32
CA LYS A 799 12.58 27.87 8.71
C LYS A 799 12.30 26.38 8.93
N PRO A 800 12.79 25.80 10.03
CA PRO A 800 12.40 24.46 10.40
C PRO A 800 10.89 24.39 10.65
N CYS A 801 10.27 23.28 10.27
CA CYS A 801 8.89 22.99 10.62
C CYS A 801 8.77 22.87 12.14
N THR A 802 7.83 23.59 12.76
CA THR A 802 7.63 23.63 14.20
C THR A 802 6.46 22.79 14.69
N THR A 803 5.57 22.39 13.80
CA THR A 803 4.38 21.57 14.10
C THR A 803 4.37 20.34 13.21
N GLN A 804 4.02 19.18 13.76
CA GLN A 804 3.80 17.98 12.97
C GLN A 804 2.30 17.73 12.86
N LYS A 805 1.80 17.58 11.64
CA LYS A 805 0.44 17.12 11.41
C LYS A 805 0.24 15.77 12.09
N ARG A 806 -0.86 15.62 12.81
CA ARG A 806 -1.21 14.40 13.54
C ARG A 806 -2.38 13.73 12.86
N PHE A 807 -2.26 12.42 12.67
CA PHE A 807 -3.28 11.58 12.08
C PHE A 807 -3.89 10.72 13.20
N LEU A 808 -4.84 11.29 13.94
CA LEU A 808 -5.46 10.66 15.11
C LEU A 808 -7.00 10.62 14.98
N GLU A 809 -7.52 10.76 13.77
CA GLU A 809 -8.94 11.03 13.50
C GLU A 809 -9.84 9.84 13.86
N ARG A 810 -9.36 8.61 13.71
CA ARG A 810 -10.15 7.40 14.00
C ARG A 810 -10.12 6.97 15.47
N GLY A 811 -9.33 7.64 16.30
CA GLY A 811 -9.22 7.34 17.70
C GLY A 811 -8.40 6.08 18.03
N GLU A 812 -8.17 5.84 19.30
CA GLU A 812 -7.28 4.79 19.82
C GLU A 812 -7.82 3.37 19.63
N THR A 813 -9.13 3.20 19.68
CA THR A 813 -9.75 1.90 19.46
C THR A 813 -9.91 1.68 17.97
N PRO A 814 -9.38 0.57 17.42
CA PRO A 814 -9.63 0.25 16.02
C PRO A 814 -11.12 0.23 15.75
N LEU A 815 -11.56 0.93 14.72
CA LEU A 815 -12.97 0.97 14.32
C LEU A 815 -13.42 -0.33 13.63
N THR A 816 -12.63 -1.38 13.67
CA THR A 816 -13.04 -2.70 13.23
C THR A 816 -13.99 -3.29 14.26
N PRO A 817 -15.19 -3.72 13.88
CA PRO A 817 -16.04 -4.45 14.80
C PRO A 817 -15.33 -5.74 15.22
N SER A 818 -15.41 -6.12 16.49
CA SER A 818 -15.27 -7.51 16.84
C SER A 818 -16.43 -8.21 16.15
N TYR A 819 -16.17 -8.91 15.05
CA TYR A 819 -17.22 -9.57 14.30
C TYR A 819 -17.96 -10.56 15.16
N THR A 820 -19.25 -10.33 15.39
CA THR A 820 -20.10 -11.31 16.03
C THR A 820 -20.33 -12.46 15.08
N GLU A 821 -20.36 -13.69 15.60
CA GLU A 821 -20.65 -14.86 14.81
C GLU A 821 -22.11 -14.81 14.31
N LYS A 822 -22.27 -14.69 13.02
CA LYS A 822 -23.57 -14.70 12.31
C LYS A 822 -23.94 -16.08 11.81
N LYS A 823 -22.94 -16.91 11.53
CA LYS A 823 -23.10 -18.26 11.03
C LYS A 823 -22.17 -19.19 11.82
N ARG A 824 -22.67 -20.33 12.23
CA ARG A 824 -21.91 -21.37 12.91
C ARG A 824 -21.65 -22.53 11.93
N THR A 825 -20.41 -22.93 11.77
CA THR A 825 -20.02 -24.12 11.00
C THR A 825 -20.37 -25.39 11.78
N ILE A 826 -21.04 -26.33 11.13
CA ILE A 826 -21.34 -27.66 11.67
C ILE A 826 -20.21 -28.62 11.31
N THR A 827 -19.64 -29.27 12.28
CA THR A 827 -18.51 -30.18 12.09
C THR A 827 -18.90 -31.39 11.22
N ILE A 828 -18.10 -31.69 10.20
CA ILE A 828 -18.21 -32.90 9.40
C ILE A 828 -17.38 -34.01 10.08
N LEU A 829 -17.98 -35.14 10.38
CA LEU A 829 -17.32 -36.31 10.99
C LEU A 829 -16.74 -37.24 9.95
N SER A 830 -17.51 -37.53 8.89
CA SER A 830 -17.13 -38.48 7.85
C SER A 830 -17.90 -38.19 6.56
N ALA A 831 -17.46 -38.79 5.47
CA ALA A 831 -18.21 -38.82 4.23
C ALA A 831 -18.16 -40.21 3.57
N GLU A 832 -19.21 -40.53 2.81
CA GLU A 832 -19.31 -41.66 1.90
C GLU A 832 -19.43 -41.12 0.49
N ALA A 833 -18.63 -41.58 -0.45
CA ALA A 833 -18.58 -41.09 -1.81
C ALA A 833 -18.94 -42.17 -2.83
N GLY A 834 -19.53 -41.76 -3.95
CA GLY A 834 -19.90 -42.66 -5.03
C GLY A 834 -18.70 -43.30 -5.74
N ALA A 835 -17.53 -42.63 -5.68
CA ALA A 835 -16.24 -43.12 -6.15
C ALA A 835 -15.11 -42.40 -5.41
N ASN A 836 -13.88 -42.92 -5.45
CA ASN A 836 -12.66 -42.33 -4.88
C ASN A 836 -12.83 -41.95 -3.39
N GLN A 837 -13.32 -42.92 -2.62
CA GLN A 837 -13.63 -42.76 -1.20
C GLN A 837 -12.41 -42.28 -0.38
N GLU A 838 -11.21 -42.72 -0.76
CA GLU A 838 -9.96 -42.38 -0.09
C GLU A 838 -9.65 -40.90 -0.09
N SER A 839 -10.06 -40.18 -1.14
CA SER A 839 -9.91 -38.73 -1.28
C SER A 839 -11.09 -37.93 -0.75
N ALA A 840 -12.15 -38.56 -0.23
CA ALA A 840 -13.33 -37.84 0.24
C ALA A 840 -12.99 -36.73 1.25
N LYS A 841 -12.01 -36.98 2.15
CA LYS A 841 -11.55 -36.01 3.15
C LYS A 841 -11.01 -34.72 2.55
N CYS A 842 -10.48 -34.72 1.33
CA CYS A 842 -9.98 -33.54 0.64
C CYS A 842 -11.08 -32.49 0.37
N SER A 843 -12.35 -32.84 0.50
CA SER A 843 -13.47 -31.86 0.33
C SER A 843 -13.79 -31.06 1.62
N TRP A 844 -13.08 -31.29 2.74
CA TRP A 844 -13.22 -30.52 4.00
C TRP A 844 -11.96 -30.59 4.88
N ASP A 845 -10.76 -30.54 4.32
CA ASP A 845 -9.49 -30.64 5.03
C ASP A 845 -8.83 -29.28 5.34
N ASP A 846 -9.47 -28.18 4.95
CA ASP A 846 -8.97 -26.79 5.03
C ASP A 846 -7.74 -26.54 4.14
N ASN A 847 -7.66 -27.29 3.01
CA ASN A 847 -6.61 -27.11 2.00
C ASN A 847 -7.26 -26.90 0.62
N GLU A 848 -7.26 -25.69 0.14
CA GLU A 848 -7.88 -25.32 -1.15
C GLU A 848 -7.10 -25.80 -2.39
N LEU A 849 -5.95 -26.45 -2.21
CA LEU A 849 -5.18 -27.11 -3.29
C LEU A 849 -5.47 -28.60 -3.41
N SER A 850 -6.29 -29.17 -2.52
CA SER A 850 -6.79 -30.53 -2.58
C SER A 850 -8.25 -30.58 -3.07
N GLU A 851 -8.69 -31.72 -3.53
CA GLU A 851 -10.09 -31.92 -3.94
C GLU A 851 -10.52 -33.38 -3.85
N TRP A 852 -11.80 -33.58 -3.66
CA TRP A 852 -12.45 -34.84 -3.98
C TRP A 852 -13.09 -34.75 -5.37
N LYS A 853 -12.95 -35.82 -6.17
CA LYS A 853 -13.66 -35.99 -7.45
C LYS A 853 -14.14 -37.42 -7.63
N ASN A 854 -15.29 -37.60 -8.27
CA ASN A 854 -15.75 -38.92 -8.67
C ASN A 854 -15.00 -39.44 -9.91
N ASP A 855 -15.40 -40.62 -10.44
CA ASP A 855 -14.79 -41.25 -11.60
C ASP A 855 -15.34 -40.75 -12.96
N GLY A 856 -16.05 -39.64 -12.98
CA GLY A 856 -16.62 -39.01 -14.16
C GLY A 856 -17.98 -39.55 -14.61
N LYS A 857 -18.60 -40.49 -13.89
CA LYS A 857 -19.91 -41.00 -14.20
C LYS A 857 -20.98 -40.36 -13.32
N LEU A 858 -22.13 -39.96 -13.93
CA LEU A 858 -23.25 -39.40 -13.17
C LEU A 858 -23.78 -40.33 -12.06
N SER A 859 -23.68 -41.63 -12.25
CA SER A 859 -24.11 -42.64 -11.24
C SER A 859 -23.28 -42.57 -9.93
N THR A 860 -22.05 -42.13 -10.04
CA THR A 860 -21.09 -41.98 -8.92
C THR A 860 -20.85 -40.55 -8.52
N ALA A 861 -21.50 -39.57 -9.19
CA ALA A 861 -21.31 -38.12 -8.92
C ALA A 861 -22.10 -37.69 -7.67
N TRP A 862 -21.81 -38.30 -6.56
CA TRP A 862 -22.41 -37.95 -5.27
C TRP A 862 -21.44 -38.21 -4.12
N ILE A 863 -21.61 -37.39 -3.07
CA ILE A 863 -20.93 -37.54 -1.80
C ILE A 863 -21.89 -37.22 -0.66
N SER A 864 -21.86 -38.01 0.39
CA SER A 864 -22.74 -37.95 1.56
C SER A 864 -21.95 -37.64 2.80
N TYR A 865 -22.22 -36.53 3.45
CA TYR A 865 -21.54 -36.06 4.65
C TYR A 865 -22.34 -36.39 5.91
N THR A 866 -21.68 -36.95 6.93
CA THR A 866 -22.23 -37.12 8.26
C THR A 866 -21.75 -36.03 9.19
N LEU A 867 -22.68 -35.26 9.74
CA LEU A 867 -22.41 -34.12 10.62
C LEU A 867 -22.29 -34.56 12.09
N GLY A 868 -21.61 -33.76 12.90
CA GLY A 868 -21.44 -34.01 14.33
C GLY A 868 -22.73 -33.94 15.15
N GLU A 869 -23.76 -33.31 14.63
CA GLU A 869 -25.07 -33.15 15.27
C GLU A 869 -26.20 -33.22 14.24
N SER A 870 -27.42 -33.59 14.71
CA SER A 870 -28.62 -33.50 13.88
C SER A 870 -29.13 -32.07 13.92
N VAL A 871 -29.07 -31.36 12.81
CA VAL A 871 -29.38 -29.91 12.73
C VAL A 871 -30.05 -29.56 11.40
N ALA A 872 -30.90 -28.56 11.44
CA ALA A 872 -31.44 -27.95 10.22
C ALA A 872 -30.40 -26.95 9.68
N VAL A 873 -29.63 -27.36 8.68
CA VAL A 873 -28.62 -26.53 7.99
C VAL A 873 -29.34 -25.45 7.16
N ASP A 874 -28.93 -24.20 7.31
CA ASP A 874 -29.53 -23.09 6.55
C ASP A 874 -28.80 -22.82 5.24
N GLU A 875 -27.49 -23.12 5.20
CA GLU A 875 -26.64 -22.82 4.04
C GLU A 875 -25.53 -23.86 3.90
N ILE A 876 -25.22 -24.19 2.67
CA ILE A 876 -24.01 -24.97 2.32
C ILE A 876 -23.13 -24.05 1.49
N SER A 877 -21.94 -23.74 1.99
CA SER A 877 -20.91 -23.00 1.26
C SER A 877 -19.95 -23.98 0.63
N ILE A 878 -19.87 -23.98 -0.70
CA ILE A 878 -19.09 -24.97 -1.46
C ILE A 878 -18.16 -24.31 -2.48
N LYS A 879 -16.91 -24.76 -2.55
CA LYS A 879 -15.97 -24.44 -3.62
C LYS A 879 -15.82 -25.65 -4.53
N LEU A 880 -16.13 -25.46 -5.81
CA LEU A 880 -16.09 -26.50 -6.83
C LEU A 880 -14.98 -26.20 -7.83
N THR A 881 -14.29 -27.21 -8.32
CA THR A 881 -13.28 -27.01 -9.37
C THR A 881 -13.91 -26.42 -10.63
N GLY A 882 -13.21 -25.47 -11.25
CA GLY A 882 -13.74 -24.75 -12.40
C GLY A 882 -14.87 -23.77 -12.07
N TRP A 883 -15.03 -23.39 -10.77
CA TRP A 883 -16.05 -22.48 -10.24
C TRP A 883 -16.26 -21.20 -11.06
N ARG A 884 -15.24 -20.76 -11.77
CA ARG A 884 -15.27 -19.55 -12.57
C ARG A 884 -15.95 -19.72 -13.92
N LYS A 885 -15.83 -20.90 -14.54
CA LYS A 885 -16.34 -21.19 -15.88
C LYS A 885 -17.48 -22.20 -15.87
N ARG A 886 -17.52 -23.08 -14.86
CA ARG A 886 -18.38 -24.23 -14.83
C ARG A 886 -19.59 -24.05 -13.91
N SER A 887 -20.74 -24.42 -14.39
CA SER A 887 -21.99 -24.52 -13.63
C SER A 887 -22.36 -25.99 -13.47
N TYR A 888 -22.55 -26.40 -12.23
CA TYR A 888 -22.90 -27.77 -11.87
C TYR A 888 -24.40 -27.85 -11.57
N PRO A 889 -25.15 -28.74 -12.24
CA PRO A 889 -26.53 -29.05 -11.86
C PRO A 889 -26.50 -29.97 -10.61
N ILE A 890 -26.89 -29.45 -9.46
CA ILE A 890 -26.79 -30.12 -8.18
C ILE A 890 -28.17 -30.31 -7.54
N GLU A 891 -28.35 -31.43 -6.87
CA GLU A 891 -29.39 -31.65 -5.87
C GLU A 891 -28.78 -31.96 -4.52
N VAL A 892 -29.38 -31.39 -3.47
CA VAL A 892 -28.98 -31.64 -2.07
C VAL A 892 -30.13 -32.30 -1.34
N TYR A 893 -29.80 -33.42 -0.67
CA TYR A 893 -30.76 -34.17 0.13
C TYR A 893 -30.32 -34.17 1.60
N ALA A 894 -31.25 -33.89 2.51
CA ALA A 894 -31.10 -34.15 3.93
C ALA A 894 -31.70 -35.54 4.25
N VAL A 895 -30.93 -36.36 4.94
CA VAL A 895 -31.41 -37.70 5.40
C VAL A 895 -31.81 -37.57 6.87
N THR A 896 -33.10 -37.64 7.11
CA THR A 896 -33.69 -37.55 8.45
C THR A 896 -33.35 -38.76 9.33
N ASP A 897 -33.52 -38.62 10.62
CA ASP A 897 -33.15 -39.65 11.59
C ASP A 897 -33.96 -40.97 11.40
N ASP A 898 -35.10 -40.94 10.71
CA ASP A 898 -35.87 -42.10 10.25
C ASP A 898 -35.37 -42.70 8.91
N GLY A 899 -34.28 -42.22 8.38
CA GLY A 899 -33.62 -42.71 7.16
C GLY A 899 -34.20 -42.22 5.86
N LYS A 900 -35.19 -41.30 5.86
CA LYS A 900 -35.78 -40.77 4.64
C LYS A 900 -34.94 -39.63 4.07
N ALA A 901 -34.64 -39.71 2.77
CA ALA A 901 -33.97 -38.62 2.04
C ALA A 901 -35.02 -37.58 1.55
N GLN A 902 -34.86 -36.34 1.98
CA GLN A 902 -35.68 -35.22 1.54
C GLN A 902 -34.81 -34.22 0.77
N MET A 903 -35.26 -33.85 -0.43
CA MET A 903 -34.58 -32.83 -1.24
C MET A 903 -34.75 -31.45 -0.58
N VAL A 904 -33.67 -30.80 -0.26
CA VAL A 904 -33.63 -29.48 0.42
C VAL A 904 -33.12 -28.36 -0.48
N TRP A 905 -32.44 -28.71 -1.57
CA TRP A 905 -31.99 -27.75 -2.57
C TRP A 905 -31.86 -28.41 -3.94
N LYS A 906 -32.15 -27.66 -5.02
CA LYS A 906 -31.97 -28.06 -6.43
C LYS A 906 -31.69 -26.82 -7.26
N GLY A 907 -30.70 -26.89 -8.12
CA GLY A 907 -30.37 -25.83 -9.06
C GLY A 907 -29.03 -26.03 -9.76
N ASN A 908 -28.62 -25.01 -10.49
CA ASN A 908 -27.29 -24.90 -11.05
C ASN A 908 -26.44 -23.98 -10.15
N THR A 909 -25.17 -24.32 -9.98
CA THR A 909 -24.26 -23.43 -9.24
C THR A 909 -24.04 -22.13 -10.05
N GLU A 910 -24.08 -21.02 -9.36
CA GLU A 910 -23.79 -19.71 -9.94
C GLU A 910 -22.28 -19.51 -10.16
N LYS A 911 -21.94 -18.55 -10.99
CA LYS A 911 -20.56 -18.09 -11.12
C LYS A 911 -20.10 -17.48 -9.80
N SER A 912 -18.83 -17.68 -9.45
CA SER A 912 -18.28 -17.10 -8.21
C SER A 912 -16.79 -16.79 -8.37
N LEU A 913 -16.23 -16.10 -7.38
CA LEU A 913 -14.79 -15.91 -7.23
C LEU A 913 -14.18 -16.88 -6.21
N GLY A 914 -14.79 -18.04 -6.03
CA GLY A 914 -14.31 -19.11 -5.19
C GLY A 914 -15.42 -19.95 -4.59
N TYR A 915 -16.35 -19.37 -3.86
CA TYR A 915 -17.39 -20.07 -3.12
C TYR A 915 -18.79 -19.76 -3.62
N VAL A 916 -19.63 -20.79 -3.65
CA VAL A 916 -21.05 -20.68 -3.94
C VAL A 916 -21.83 -20.99 -2.66
N SER A 917 -22.83 -20.18 -2.33
CA SER A 917 -23.73 -20.41 -1.22
C SER A 917 -25.03 -21.05 -1.71
N LEU A 918 -25.30 -22.27 -1.25
CA LEU A 918 -26.58 -22.95 -1.46
C LEU A 918 -27.47 -22.67 -0.26
N CYS A 919 -28.32 -21.64 -0.34
CA CYS A 919 -29.27 -21.29 0.72
C CYS A 919 -30.46 -22.24 0.69
N LEU A 920 -30.71 -22.96 1.78
CA LEU A 920 -31.78 -23.94 1.90
C LEU A 920 -33.08 -23.24 2.33
N LYS A 921 -34.09 -23.20 1.43
CA LYS A 921 -35.36 -22.51 1.71
C LYS A 921 -36.21 -23.18 2.78
N ASN A 922 -36.11 -24.49 2.89
CA ASN A 922 -36.86 -25.31 3.86
C ASN A 922 -35.88 -26.23 4.59
N PRO A 923 -35.10 -25.70 5.54
CA PRO A 923 -34.11 -26.52 6.27
C PRO A 923 -34.77 -27.68 7.01
N VAL A 924 -34.21 -28.86 6.84
CA VAL A 924 -34.68 -30.12 7.50
C VAL A 924 -33.68 -30.55 8.51
N LYS A 925 -34.11 -30.90 9.71
CA LYS A 925 -33.25 -31.44 10.77
C LYS A 925 -32.73 -32.83 10.36
N ALA A 926 -31.44 -32.90 10.11
CA ALA A 926 -30.78 -34.13 9.67
C ALA A 926 -29.32 -34.16 10.17
N ARG A 927 -28.77 -35.35 10.23
CA ARG A 927 -27.35 -35.57 10.53
C ARG A 927 -26.55 -35.88 9.26
N LYS A 928 -27.23 -36.32 8.20
CA LYS A 928 -26.59 -36.73 6.93
C LYS A 928 -27.12 -35.89 5.78
N TYR A 929 -26.21 -35.36 4.97
CA TYR A 929 -26.53 -34.57 3.79
C TYR A 929 -25.83 -35.14 2.56
N ILE A 930 -26.54 -35.26 1.46
CA ILE A 930 -26.00 -35.82 0.19
C ILE A 930 -25.95 -34.68 -0.84
N ILE A 931 -24.79 -34.47 -1.44
CA ILE A 931 -24.59 -33.62 -2.58
C ILE A 931 -24.50 -34.51 -3.82
N LYS A 932 -25.32 -34.23 -4.82
CA LYS A 932 -25.38 -35.05 -6.02
C LYS A 932 -25.43 -34.18 -7.27
N GLN A 933 -24.56 -34.47 -8.24
CA GLN A 933 -24.69 -33.90 -9.56
C GLN A 933 -25.73 -34.70 -10.37
N VAL A 934 -26.66 -33.99 -11.02
CA VAL A 934 -27.81 -34.65 -11.67
C VAL A 934 -27.86 -34.44 -13.20
N GLY A 935 -26.82 -33.81 -13.72
CA GLY A 935 -26.71 -33.59 -15.18
C GLY A 935 -25.29 -33.18 -15.56
N THR A 936 -25.10 -32.95 -16.84
CA THR A 936 -23.79 -32.45 -17.33
C THR A 936 -23.54 -31.05 -16.81
N ALA A 937 -22.33 -30.80 -16.24
CA ALA A 937 -21.90 -29.45 -15.96
C ALA A 937 -21.79 -28.65 -17.27
N THR A 938 -22.25 -27.40 -17.22
CA THR A 938 -22.20 -26.49 -18.40
C THR A 938 -21.08 -25.48 -18.15
N GLU A 939 -20.34 -25.15 -19.19
CA GLU A 939 -19.40 -24.05 -19.16
C GLU A 939 -20.11 -22.71 -19.33
N LYS A 940 -19.70 -21.72 -18.55
CA LYS A 940 -20.16 -20.34 -18.65
C LYS A 940 -18.96 -19.48 -19.03
N ASP A 941 -19.22 -18.27 -19.52
CA ASP A 941 -18.20 -17.25 -19.67
C ASP A 941 -17.54 -16.98 -18.31
N ALA A 942 -16.27 -16.62 -18.33
CA ALA A 942 -15.54 -16.27 -17.13
C ALA A 942 -16.25 -15.17 -16.33
N PHE A 943 -16.27 -15.30 -15.01
CA PHE A 943 -16.87 -14.30 -14.14
C PHE A 943 -16.10 -13.00 -14.19
N GLY A 944 -16.81 -11.90 -14.45
CA GLY A 944 -16.25 -10.55 -14.53
C GLY A 944 -15.28 -10.37 -15.71
N GLN A 945 -15.14 -9.18 -16.19
CA GLN A 945 -14.02 -8.83 -17.06
C GLN A 945 -12.86 -8.42 -16.19
N VAL A 946 -11.82 -9.23 -16.17
CA VAL A 946 -10.55 -8.82 -15.59
C VAL A 946 -9.69 -8.36 -16.74
N THR A 947 -9.02 -7.25 -16.61
CA THR A 947 -8.19 -6.65 -17.66
C THR A 947 -7.22 -7.65 -18.27
N GLU A 948 -6.68 -8.58 -17.49
CA GLU A 948 -5.82 -9.65 -17.95
C GLU A 948 -6.49 -10.69 -18.83
N LEU A 949 -7.80 -10.75 -18.80
CA LEU A 949 -8.57 -11.72 -19.59
C LEU A 949 -9.06 -11.15 -20.90
N ALA A 950 -9.10 -9.83 -21.03
CA ALA A 950 -9.52 -9.17 -22.25
C ALA A 950 -8.47 -9.39 -23.36
N GLY A 951 -8.87 -10.10 -24.42
CA GLY A 951 -8.06 -10.28 -25.62
C GLY A 951 -6.83 -11.20 -25.51
N GLY A 952 -6.62 -11.91 -24.40
CA GLY A 952 -5.53 -12.86 -24.24
C GLY A 952 -6.01 -14.26 -23.83
N PRO A 953 -5.21 -15.31 -24.08
CA PRO A 953 -5.47 -16.58 -23.43
C PRO A 953 -5.36 -16.37 -21.92
N ALA A 954 -6.38 -16.78 -21.18
CA ALA A 954 -6.48 -16.68 -19.72
C ALA A 954 -5.49 -17.61 -18.99
N THR A 955 -4.25 -17.67 -19.45
CA THR A 955 -3.30 -18.71 -19.06
C THR A 955 -2.79 -18.59 -17.63
N GLU A 956 -2.69 -17.38 -17.11
CA GLU A 956 -2.20 -17.16 -15.73
C GLU A 956 -3.30 -17.32 -14.69
N LEU A 957 -4.56 -17.16 -15.09
CA LEU A 957 -5.72 -17.25 -14.21
C LEU A 957 -6.45 -18.60 -14.32
N ASP A 958 -6.02 -19.44 -15.23
CA ASP A 958 -6.49 -20.82 -15.38
C ASP A 958 -5.61 -21.80 -14.60
N LEU A 959 -5.14 -21.44 -13.39
CA LEU A 959 -4.53 -22.39 -12.45
C LEU A 959 -5.42 -23.63 -12.25
N TYR A 960 -6.70 -23.50 -12.52
CA TYR A 960 -7.71 -24.55 -12.47
C TYR A 960 -8.19 -25.03 -13.84
N LYS A 961 -7.38 -24.84 -14.90
CA LYS A 961 -7.67 -25.52 -16.17
C LYS A 961 -7.73 -27.02 -15.94
N THR A 962 -8.90 -27.56 -16.10
CA THR A 962 -9.08 -29.01 -16.16
C THR A 962 -8.89 -29.45 -17.60
N PRO A 963 -7.76 -30.05 -17.98
CA PRO A 963 -7.61 -30.58 -19.33
C PRO A 963 -8.73 -31.56 -19.62
N GLY A 964 -9.46 -31.37 -20.72
CA GLY A 964 -10.51 -32.27 -21.12
C GLY A 964 -11.86 -32.13 -20.43
N SER A 965 -12.12 -30.99 -19.75
CA SER A 965 -13.41 -30.71 -19.08
C SER A 965 -14.63 -30.84 -20.02
N GLU A 966 -14.48 -30.53 -21.26
CA GLU A 966 -15.53 -30.68 -22.30
C GLU A 966 -15.99 -32.12 -22.53
N LYS A 967 -15.19 -33.12 -22.13
CA LYS A 967 -15.46 -34.55 -22.33
C LYS A 967 -16.02 -35.26 -21.11
N VAL A 968 -15.98 -34.66 -19.92
CA VAL A 968 -16.36 -35.32 -18.68
C VAL A 968 -17.74 -34.89 -18.22
N LYS A 969 -18.75 -35.60 -18.66
CA LYS A 969 -20.17 -35.25 -18.48
C LYS A 969 -20.73 -35.45 -17.07
N GLY A 970 -20.08 -36.21 -16.20
CA GLY A 970 -20.57 -36.57 -14.89
C GLY A 970 -19.53 -36.39 -13.78
N GLU A 971 -18.59 -35.46 -13.95
CA GLU A 971 -17.51 -35.21 -12.99
C GLU A 971 -17.92 -34.14 -11.99
N LEU A 972 -18.20 -34.58 -10.75
CA LEU A 972 -18.37 -33.69 -9.61
C LEU A 972 -17.02 -33.54 -8.87
N ARG A 973 -16.56 -32.32 -8.69
CA ARG A 973 -15.26 -32.02 -8.09
C ARG A 973 -15.44 -30.96 -6.99
N ILE A 974 -15.17 -31.34 -5.75
CA ILE A 974 -15.35 -30.48 -4.58
C ILE A 974 -13.99 -30.22 -3.96
N VAL A 975 -13.60 -28.96 -3.92
CA VAL A 975 -12.39 -28.47 -3.25
C VAL A 975 -12.64 -28.34 -1.76
N GLU A 976 -13.73 -27.64 -1.38
CA GLU A 976 -14.09 -27.42 0.02
C GLU A 976 -15.60 -27.28 0.20
N ILE A 977 -16.11 -27.73 1.33
CA ILE A 977 -17.51 -27.60 1.73
C ILE A 977 -17.66 -27.26 3.22
N ASP A 978 -18.54 -26.33 3.51
CA ASP A 978 -18.97 -25.98 4.87
C ASP A 978 -20.49 -26.08 5.00
N PHE A 979 -20.96 -26.69 6.07
CA PHE A 979 -22.36 -26.68 6.48
C PHE A 979 -22.58 -25.61 7.54
N LEU A 980 -23.51 -24.69 7.30
CA LEU A 980 -23.67 -23.48 8.10
C LEU A 980 -25.08 -23.41 8.71
N LYS A 981 -25.14 -23.09 9.99
CA LYS A 981 -26.34 -22.70 10.71
C LYS A 981 -26.28 -21.21 11.00
N TRP A 982 -27.33 -20.49 10.59
CA TRP A 982 -27.45 -19.08 10.92
C TRP A 982 -27.86 -18.94 12.40
N LYS A 983 -27.34 -17.88 13.06
CA LYS A 983 -27.65 -17.52 14.45
C LYS A 983 -28.75 -16.52 14.55
#